data_b2a9077c9c562891310a51a43ac53dcd
#
_entry.id   b2a9077c9c562891310a51a43ac53dcd
#
_cell.length_a   1.000
_cell.length_b   1.000
_cell.length_c   1.000
_cell.angle_alpha   90.00
_cell.angle_beta   90.00
_cell.angle_gamma   90.00
#
_symmetry.space_group_name_H-M   'P 1'
#
loop_
_entity.id
_entity.type
_entity.pdbx_description
1 polymer ?
#
loop_
_entity_poly.entity_id
_entity_poly.type
_entity_poly.pdbx_seq_one_letter_code
_entity_poly.pdbx_strand_id
1 'polypeptide(L)'
;MPTVCAPGRFCRSLWLLLAFLLLGFPSLLLGQEARILEIEIQGTSELEEAQLLFTLESQVNFPLDRQRIRQDIRQIFETGLFRDVRAEVEPLGDGYRLRYVVEERPRLLSVRLEGINLLDLDEIREKLLLRANDIYDPFKAEQDQTMILDKYREDGYTTARVLPRLEKESEHEYRLTYVAQEQPKVFLTDVDISGTKVFAAVDLKRLMLSAEVDCFNWINSSGIFQEERVNQDLVLLTQKYLQQGYIKVFIDKPEVTLYHNPEYSRVELSLNVTEGDQYFTGSVNVSGDLLEPEAELLEQLELKTGGVYNPFLQNRDRAVLDELYQERGYAFVRVIPQTRINEDNKTVDVNYRILQGEKAYIGRISVAGNTETRDHVIRREFEVNESQLFDGKRLRLSQENLGKLGFFEPGLQLERRRRPEEDNVLDLMARLKETQTGTFQAQIGYSDVTGFSGGLSLTKGNLFGNGQTLRLSAQFSEQDVTNEYSVTFIDPRIFSTQLSNSIQFSHRRLADSTGLERGSLRENTYGTSVGMPVYWRDLRLSVSWNAVDRLYDNEGYNVFKRSIAPTLTYNTVNHPIFPTEGIKTSLTLVQTGTPFGGNVQLREFITNYQQFWALNEAQTLIAMVKGRLGWLQQMGSSPIPPEDRYRLGGLNSVRGHNYYAIAGPYGGTERIINQQLTSYIDEFGLTQTRLSDKRTSELSFDELGKLKSGGISERLFNLELLFPLSRDERSFIRGVVFLDAGNINAEPEQYALLGETEPDFFDLRRSAGGGVRLITPLGVLRFEYGVKLDQRRGESPDRFDFSISGLF
;
A
#
# COMPACT_ATOMS: atom_id res chain seq x y z
N MET A 1 13.64 -60.33 24.19
CA MET A 1 13.64 -61.68 24.84
C MET A 1 12.29 -62.26 24.62
N PRO A 2 12.24 -63.55 24.45
CA PRO A 2 12.64 -64.39 23.32
C PRO A 2 11.45 -65.26 22.94
N THR A 3 11.36 -66.00 21.89
CA THR A 3 11.85 -67.44 21.67
C THR A 3 11.24 -67.87 20.35
N VAL A 4 12.00 -68.26 19.39
CA VAL A 4 12.57 -69.60 19.14
C VAL A 4 11.53 -70.69 19.08
N CYS A 5 11.35 -71.31 17.92
CA CYS A 5 11.69 -72.63 17.64
C CYS A 5 11.27 -73.15 16.27
N ALA A 6 12.20 -73.65 15.53
CA ALA A 6 12.11 -74.74 14.54
C ALA A 6 12.03 -76.07 15.27
N PRO A 7 12.14 -77.24 14.69
CA PRO A 7 12.26 -77.81 13.33
C PRO A 7 11.56 -79.19 13.15
N GLY A 8 11.77 -79.76 12.00
CA GLY A 8 11.67 -81.26 11.92
C GLY A 8 11.20 -81.78 10.58
N ARG A 9 12.09 -82.22 9.73
CA ARG A 9 12.60 -83.68 9.58
C ARG A 9 11.54 -84.50 8.86
N PHE A 10 11.83 -85.24 7.90
CA PHE A 10 12.77 -86.24 7.37
C PHE A 10 12.09 -86.89 6.17
N CYS A 11 12.66 -87.11 5.10
CA CYS A 11 13.62 -88.16 4.59
C CYS A 11 12.99 -89.23 3.69
N ARG A 12 13.69 -89.50 2.59
CA ARG A 12 13.74 -90.77 1.85
C ARG A 12 12.64 -91.13 0.88
N SER A 13 12.90 -91.41 -0.34
CA SER A 13 13.89 -92.23 -1.00
C SER A 13 13.73 -92.09 -2.51
N LEU A 14 14.73 -91.91 -3.30
CA LEU A 14 15.71 -92.84 -3.86
C LEU A 14 15.13 -94.03 -4.58
N TRP A 15 15.47 -94.11 -5.90
CA TRP A 15 15.50 -95.30 -6.75
C TRP A 15 14.21 -95.65 -7.52
N LEU A 16 14.29 -95.45 -8.83
CA LEU A 16 14.25 -96.41 -9.91
C LEU A 16 14.26 -95.66 -11.21
N LEU A 17 15.42 -95.53 -11.78
CA LEU A 17 16.03 -96.38 -12.77
C LEU A 17 15.47 -96.17 -14.20
N LEU A 18 16.36 -95.54 -15.02
CA LEU A 18 16.85 -96.04 -16.28
C LEU A 18 15.83 -96.99 -17.03
N ALA A 19 15.39 -96.47 -18.06
CA ALA A 19 15.28 -97.06 -19.40
C ALA A 19 14.24 -96.28 -20.24
N PHE A 20 14.67 -95.51 -21.09
CA PHE A 20 14.32 -95.55 -22.49
C PHE A 20 15.19 -94.53 -23.23
N LEU A 21 16.27 -95.02 -23.75
CA LEU A 21 17.02 -94.42 -24.83
C LEU A 21 16.27 -94.67 -26.09
N LEU A 22 16.40 -93.67 -26.98
CA LEU A 22 16.09 -93.64 -28.39
C LEU A 22 14.62 -93.37 -28.77
N LEU A 23 14.39 -92.16 -29.14
CA LEU A 23 13.84 -91.74 -30.44
C LEU A 23 13.38 -90.28 -30.38
N GLY A 24 14.01 -89.47 -31.21
CA GLY A 24 13.45 -88.20 -31.61
C GLY A 24 14.15 -86.92 -31.12
N PHE A 25 15.27 -86.57 -31.65
CA PHE A 25 15.73 -85.22 -31.75
C PHE A 25 14.74 -84.43 -32.63
N PRO A 26 14.02 -83.44 -32.08
CA PRO A 26 13.71 -82.34 -32.96
C PRO A 26 14.84 -81.34 -32.80
N SER A 27 15.47 -81.01 -33.93
CA SER A 27 16.37 -79.90 -34.12
C SER A 27 15.84 -78.72 -33.35
N LEU A 28 16.57 -78.32 -32.31
CA LEU A 28 16.55 -76.90 -31.80
C LEU A 28 16.99 -76.02 -32.98
N LEU A 29 16.01 -75.54 -33.72
CA LEU A 29 16.14 -74.26 -34.40
C LEU A 29 16.42 -73.25 -33.30
N LEU A 30 17.69 -72.93 -33.02
CA LEU A 30 18.15 -71.69 -32.50
C LEU A 30 17.55 -70.63 -33.41
N GLY A 31 16.38 -70.06 -33.02
CA GLY A 31 15.88 -68.88 -33.61
C GLY A 31 17.00 -67.82 -33.45
N GLN A 32 17.59 -67.39 -34.52
CA GLN A 32 18.43 -66.22 -34.50
C GLN A 32 17.59 -65.13 -33.86
N GLU A 33 17.99 -64.73 -32.65
CA GLU A 33 17.35 -63.53 -32.00
C GLU A 33 17.43 -62.40 -33.02
N ALA A 34 16.28 -61.87 -33.39
CA ALA A 34 16.15 -60.79 -34.35
C ALA A 34 16.92 -59.57 -33.82
N ARG A 35 18.06 -59.26 -34.44
CA ARG A 35 18.94 -58.17 -34.00
C ARG A 35 18.67 -56.88 -34.75
N ILE A 36 18.88 -55.76 -34.10
CA ILE A 36 18.82 -54.41 -34.70
C ILE A 36 20.16 -54.21 -35.43
N LEU A 37 20.11 -54.02 -36.76
CA LEU A 37 21.29 -53.74 -37.56
C LEU A 37 21.53 -52.27 -37.76
N GLU A 38 20.45 -51.46 -37.70
CA GLU A 38 20.49 -50.02 -37.93
C GLU A 38 19.40 -49.35 -37.12
N ILE A 39 19.71 -48.17 -36.57
CA ILE A 39 18.74 -47.30 -35.89
C ILE A 39 18.80 -45.97 -36.62
N GLU A 40 17.66 -45.49 -37.07
CA GLU A 40 17.47 -44.24 -37.78
C GLU A 40 16.38 -43.41 -37.11
N ILE A 41 16.56 -42.09 -36.97
CA ILE A 41 15.52 -41.19 -36.51
C ILE A 41 15.17 -40.27 -37.69
N GLN A 42 13.93 -40.34 -38.16
CA GLN A 42 13.46 -39.59 -39.31
C GLN A 42 12.50 -38.49 -38.85
N GLY A 43 12.68 -37.26 -39.36
CA GLY A 43 11.76 -36.15 -39.10
C GLY A 43 12.34 -35.08 -38.16
N THR A 44 13.67 -35.12 -37.93
CA THR A 44 14.37 -34.10 -37.11
C THR A 44 15.71 -33.73 -37.79
N SER A 45 16.37 -32.66 -37.30
CA SER A 45 17.64 -32.19 -37.80
C SER A 45 18.78 -33.18 -37.49
N GLU A 46 19.84 -33.23 -38.34
CA GLU A 46 21.00 -34.12 -38.16
C GLU A 46 21.66 -34.00 -36.77
N LEU A 47 21.66 -32.76 -36.20
CA LEU A 47 22.24 -32.49 -34.88
C LEU A 47 21.39 -33.06 -33.75
N GLU A 48 20.07 -32.92 -33.88
CA GLU A 48 19.12 -33.48 -32.91
C GLU A 48 19.01 -34.98 -33.00
N GLU A 49 19.06 -35.55 -34.21
CA GLU A 49 19.15 -36.97 -34.45
C GLU A 49 20.34 -37.58 -33.69
N ALA A 50 21.53 -36.99 -33.83
CA ALA A 50 22.74 -37.45 -33.15
C ALA A 50 22.60 -37.38 -31.64
N GLN A 51 21.95 -36.34 -31.06
CA GLN A 51 21.73 -36.23 -29.65
C GLN A 51 20.72 -37.28 -29.14
N LEU A 52 19.66 -37.50 -29.87
CA LEU A 52 18.63 -38.47 -29.50
C LEU A 52 19.17 -39.89 -29.54
N LEU A 53 19.97 -40.25 -30.56
CA LEU A 53 20.60 -41.57 -30.65
C LEU A 53 21.44 -41.93 -29.41
N PHE A 54 22.06 -40.92 -28.75
CA PHE A 54 22.81 -41.14 -27.51
C PHE A 54 21.94 -41.44 -26.33
N THR A 55 20.66 -41.06 -26.33
CA THR A 55 19.73 -41.21 -25.23
C THR A 55 18.92 -42.52 -25.26
N LEU A 56 18.92 -43.21 -26.43
CA LEU A 56 18.16 -44.43 -26.65
C LEU A 56 18.75 -45.63 -25.87
N GLU A 57 17.89 -46.43 -25.28
CA GLU A 57 18.24 -47.70 -24.67
C GLU A 57 18.45 -48.82 -25.70
N SER A 58 17.79 -48.72 -26.86
CA SER A 58 18.00 -49.63 -28.02
C SER A 58 19.33 -49.32 -28.69
N GLN A 59 20.15 -50.36 -28.90
CA GLN A 59 21.46 -50.22 -29.54
C GLN A 59 21.61 -51.18 -30.72
N VAL A 60 22.46 -50.82 -31.68
CA VAL A 60 22.82 -51.66 -32.83
C VAL A 60 23.52 -52.94 -32.34
N ASN A 61 23.20 -54.07 -32.94
CA ASN A 61 23.64 -55.45 -32.57
C ASN A 61 22.97 -56.04 -31.31
N PHE A 62 22.00 -55.38 -30.69
CA PHE A 62 21.19 -55.92 -29.61
C PHE A 62 19.90 -56.57 -30.14
N PRO A 63 19.30 -57.55 -29.39
CA PRO A 63 18.01 -58.10 -29.72
C PRO A 63 16.90 -57.04 -29.79
N LEU A 64 15.97 -57.20 -30.73
CA LEU A 64 14.80 -56.34 -30.87
C LEU A 64 13.85 -56.56 -29.66
N ASP A 65 13.79 -55.61 -28.73
CA ASP A 65 12.97 -55.66 -27.53
C ASP A 65 11.88 -54.60 -27.56
N ARG A 66 10.62 -55.02 -27.52
CA ARG A 66 9.47 -54.11 -27.49
C ARG A 66 9.39 -53.24 -26.23
N GLN A 67 9.95 -53.66 -25.10
CA GLN A 67 9.95 -52.89 -23.89
C GLN A 67 10.93 -51.71 -23.99
N ARG A 68 12.13 -51.92 -24.53
CA ARG A 68 13.11 -50.89 -24.80
C ARG A 68 12.61 -49.87 -25.81
N ILE A 69 12.00 -50.35 -26.91
CA ILE A 69 11.40 -49.47 -27.89
C ILE A 69 10.31 -48.57 -27.27
N ARG A 70 9.49 -49.06 -26.36
CA ARG A 70 8.51 -48.24 -25.63
C ARG A 70 9.18 -47.25 -24.70
N GLN A 71 10.29 -47.62 -24.08
CA GLN A 71 11.05 -46.69 -23.23
C GLN A 71 11.69 -45.60 -24.09
N ASP A 72 12.29 -45.94 -25.21
CA ASP A 72 12.85 -44.98 -26.18
C ASP A 72 11.79 -44.00 -26.69
N ILE A 73 10.62 -44.47 -27.10
CA ILE A 73 9.50 -43.60 -27.50
C ILE A 73 9.14 -42.64 -26.37
N ARG A 74 9.06 -43.13 -25.11
CA ARG A 74 8.76 -42.30 -23.98
C ARG A 74 9.85 -41.28 -23.71
N GLN A 75 11.12 -41.67 -23.75
CA GLN A 75 12.24 -40.78 -23.57
C GLN A 75 12.29 -39.69 -24.63
N ILE A 76 12.11 -40.03 -25.93
CA ILE A 76 12.03 -39.06 -27.01
C ILE A 76 10.86 -38.10 -26.79
N PHE A 77 9.69 -38.60 -26.38
CA PHE A 77 8.50 -37.76 -26.10
C PHE A 77 8.67 -36.86 -24.89
N GLU A 78 9.34 -37.36 -23.83
CA GLU A 78 9.63 -36.60 -22.60
C GLU A 78 10.61 -35.43 -22.83
N THR A 79 11.35 -35.39 -23.91
CA THR A 79 12.15 -34.22 -24.31
C THR A 79 11.27 -32.98 -24.55
N GLY A 80 9.97 -33.19 -24.83
CA GLY A 80 9.03 -32.12 -25.14
C GLY A 80 9.17 -31.51 -26.52
N LEU A 81 10.14 -31.91 -27.32
CA LEU A 81 10.43 -31.36 -28.64
C LEU A 81 9.48 -31.91 -29.73
N PHE A 82 8.90 -33.08 -29.52
CA PHE A 82 8.11 -33.76 -30.52
C PHE A 82 6.62 -33.85 -30.14
N ARG A 83 5.77 -33.75 -31.18
CA ARG A 83 4.32 -33.88 -31.09
C ARG A 83 3.86 -35.32 -31.19
N ASP A 84 4.54 -36.12 -32.06
CA ASP A 84 4.30 -37.53 -32.26
C ASP A 84 5.60 -38.26 -32.42
N VAL A 85 5.68 -39.50 -31.89
CA VAL A 85 6.82 -40.40 -31.97
C VAL A 85 6.32 -41.81 -32.25
N ARG A 86 6.74 -42.37 -33.38
CA ARG A 86 6.39 -43.72 -33.83
C ARG A 86 7.66 -44.52 -34.04
N ALA A 87 7.64 -45.81 -33.76
CA ALA A 87 8.72 -46.72 -34.10
C ALA A 87 8.25 -47.67 -35.20
N GLU A 88 8.97 -47.73 -36.26
CA GLU A 88 8.78 -48.62 -37.40
C GLU A 88 9.91 -49.62 -37.45
N VAL A 89 9.59 -50.90 -37.69
CA VAL A 89 10.60 -51.96 -37.78
C VAL A 89 10.54 -52.55 -39.17
N GLU A 90 11.63 -52.43 -39.92
CA GLU A 90 11.76 -52.90 -41.28
C GLU A 90 12.79 -54.08 -41.30
N PRO A 91 12.52 -55.17 -42.02
CA PRO A 91 13.51 -56.24 -42.19
C PRO A 91 14.69 -55.76 -43.04
N LEU A 92 15.92 -55.95 -42.58
CA LEU A 92 17.16 -55.62 -43.27
C LEU A 92 18.15 -56.77 -43.21
N GLY A 93 18.37 -57.47 -44.30
CA GLY A 93 19.26 -58.65 -44.35
C GLY A 93 18.88 -59.73 -43.34
N ASP A 94 19.81 -60.09 -42.44
CA ASP A 94 19.60 -61.07 -41.34
C ASP A 94 19.08 -60.48 -40.03
N GLY A 95 18.65 -59.19 -40.02
CA GLY A 95 18.11 -58.47 -38.87
C GLY A 95 17.06 -57.42 -39.21
N TYR A 96 16.98 -56.39 -38.41
CA TYR A 96 15.98 -55.34 -38.53
C TYR A 96 16.58 -53.94 -38.50
N ARG A 97 16.03 -53.02 -39.30
CA ARG A 97 16.19 -51.60 -39.12
C ARG A 97 15.10 -51.10 -38.23
N LEU A 98 15.47 -50.39 -37.18
CA LEU A 98 14.55 -49.69 -36.26
C LEU A 98 14.55 -48.21 -36.63
N ARG A 99 13.42 -47.72 -37.11
CA ARG A 99 13.24 -46.32 -37.48
C ARG A 99 12.27 -45.67 -36.52
N TYR A 100 12.74 -44.61 -35.85
CA TYR A 100 11.87 -43.72 -35.09
C TYR A 100 11.43 -42.57 -35.99
N VAL A 101 10.15 -42.50 -36.31
CA VAL A 101 9.56 -41.36 -37.03
C VAL A 101 9.04 -40.37 -36.04
N VAL A 102 9.59 -39.18 -36.02
CA VAL A 102 9.25 -38.11 -35.10
C VAL A 102 8.64 -36.93 -35.84
N GLU A 103 7.67 -36.28 -35.24
CA GLU A 103 7.08 -35.03 -35.75
C GLU A 103 7.41 -33.93 -34.75
N GLU A 104 8.28 -32.98 -35.16
CA GLU A 104 8.69 -31.86 -34.31
C GLU A 104 7.52 -30.93 -33.98
N ARG A 105 7.51 -30.41 -32.75
CA ARG A 105 6.60 -29.32 -32.37
C ARG A 105 7.04 -28.03 -33.06
N PRO A 106 6.08 -27.17 -33.45
CA PRO A 106 6.41 -25.88 -34.06
C PRO A 106 7.29 -25.03 -33.13
N ARG A 107 8.41 -24.54 -33.62
CA ARG A 107 9.26 -23.57 -32.92
C ARG A 107 8.90 -22.17 -33.37
N LEU A 108 8.79 -21.24 -32.42
CA LEU A 108 8.43 -19.86 -32.68
C LEU A 108 9.66 -19.04 -33.10
N LEU A 109 9.73 -18.63 -34.34
CA LEU A 109 10.75 -17.70 -34.84
C LEU A 109 10.56 -16.32 -34.23
N SER A 110 9.31 -15.88 -34.09
CA SER A 110 8.96 -14.59 -33.48
C SER A 110 7.55 -14.58 -32.91
N VAL A 111 7.35 -13.77 -31.88
CA VAL A 111 6.03 -13.45 -31.36
C VAL A 111 5.74 -11.97 -31.64
N ARG A 112 4.62 -11.69 -32.32
CA ARG A 112 4.21 -10.33 -32.71
C ARG A 112 2.88 -9.96 -32.09
N LEU A 113 2.73 -8.68 -31.82
CA LEU A 113 1.53 -8.04 -31.36
C LEU A 113 1.06 -7.07 -32.45
N GLU A 114 -0.12 -7.30 -33.01
CA GLU A 114 -0.69 -6.47 -34.10
C GLU A 114 -2.07 -5.92 -33.70
N GLY A 115 -2.32 -4.68 -34.08
CA GLY A 115 -3.60 -4.02 -33.79
C GLY A 115 -3.77 -3.57 -32.33
N ILE A 116 -2.69 -3.59 -31.53
CA ILE A 116 -2.69 -3.10 -30.14
C ILE A 116 -2.11 -1.69 -30.15
N ASN A 117 -3.00 -0.69 -30.02
CA ASN A 117 -2.65 0.73 -30.00
C ASN A 117 -3.03 1.44 -28.69
N LEU A 118 -3.93 0.83 -27.92
CA LEU A 118 -4.52 1.44 -26.71
C LEU A 118 -3.87 0.95 -25.42
N LEU A 119 -3.04 -0.11 -25.49
CA LEU A 119 -2.33 -0.67 -24.35
C LEU A 119 -0.81 -0.46 -24.51
N ASP A 120 -0.10 -0.49 -23.40
CA ASP A 120 1.37 -0.45 -23.39
C ASP A 120 1.93 -1.79 -23.90
N LEU A 121 2.56 -1.74 -25.08
CA LEU A 121 3.13 -2.92 -25.73
C LEU A 121 4.30 -3.52 -24.94
N ASP A 122 5.07 -2.71 -24.24
CA ASP A 122 6.24 -3.18 -23.50
C ASP A 122 5.81 -3.91 -22.24
N GLU A 123 4.78 -3.42 -21.54
CA GLU A 123 4.16 -4.13 -20.41
C GLU A 123 3.60 -5.50 -20.83
N ILE A 124 2.93 -5.57 -21.99
CA ILE A 124 2.39 -6.83 -22.50
C ILE A 124 3.52 -7.79 -22.85
N ARG A 125 4.57 -7.35 -23.58
CA ARG A 125 5.69 -8.19 -23.96
C ARG A 125 6.42 -8.82 -22.78
N GLU A 126 6.57 -8.09 -21.68
CA GLU A 126 7.19 -8.61 -20.46
C GLU A 126 6.40 -9.76 -19.83
N LYS A 127 5.07 -9.70 -19.93
CA LYS A 127 4.14 -10.66 -19.30
C LYS A 127 3.86 -11.89 -20.15
N LEU A 128 4.18 -11.87 -21.47
CA LEU A 128 3.96 -13.02 -22.34
C LEU A 128 4.75 -14.24 -21.85
N LEU A 129 4.05 -15.39 -21.84
CA LEU A 129 4.63 -16.70 -21.54
C LEU A 129 5.41 -17.28 -22.72
N LEU A 130 4.93 -17.00 -23.97
CA LEU A 130 5.59 -17.44 -25.20
C LEU A 130 6.49 -16.35 -25.75
N ARG A 131 7.74 -16.73 -26.04
CA ARG A 131 8.78 -15.84 -26.59
C ARG A 131 9.37 -16.40 -27.87
N ALA A 132 10.16 -15.59 -28.57
CA ALA A 132 10.94 -16.06 -29.69
C ALA A 132 11.88 -17.20 -29.27
N ASN A 133 12.01 -18.21 -30.12
CA ASN A 133 12.73 -19.47 -29.92
C ASN A 133 12.08 -20.50 -28.98
N ASP A 134 10.91 -20.21 -28.39
CA ASP A 134 10.15 -21.19 -27.61
C ASP A 134 9.45 -22.20 -28.55
N ILE A 135 9.15 -23.38 -28.00
CA ILE A 135 8.26 -24.34 -28.61
C ILE A 135 6.83 -23.85 -28.44
N TYR A 136 6.07 -23.85 -29.51
CA TYR A 136 4.67 -23.45 -29.47
C TYR A 136 3.84 -24.40 -28.62
N ASP A 137 3.21 -23.85 -27.61
CA ASP A 137 2.25 -24.51 -26.74
C ASP A 137 0.88 -23.81 -26.86
N PRO A 138 -0.15 -24.49 -27.39
CA PRO A 138 -1.48 -23.90 -27.54
C PRO A 138 -2.06 -23.39 -26.21
N PHE A 139 -1.79 -24.09 -25.11
CA PHE A 139 -2.30 -23.69 -23.78
C PHE A 139 -1.66 -22.39 -23.29
N LYS A 140 -0.35 -22.24 -23.49
CA LYS A 140 0.32 -20.97 -23.18
C LYS A 140 -0.14 -19.84 -24.10
N ALA A 141 -0.42 -20.14 -25.38
CA ALA A 141 -0.95 -19.14 -26.30
C ALA A 141 -2.36 -18.66 -25.88
N GLU A 142 -3.19 -19.55 -25.36
CA GLU A 142 -4.51 -19.20 -24.79
C GLU A 142 -4.39 -18.40 -23.50
N GLN A 143 -3.41 -18.73 -22.64
CA GLN A 143 -3.11 -17.94 -21.45
C GLN A 143 -2.64 -16.53 -21.78
N ASP A 144 -1.75 -16.39 -22.75
CA ASP A 144 -1.30 -15.08 -23.23
C ASP A 144 -2.45 -14.27 -23.83
N GLN A 145 -3.31 -14.91 -24.64
CA GLN A 145 -4.52 -14.30 -25.18
C GLN A 145 -5.43 -13.79 -24.06
N THR A 146 -5.67 -14.61 -23.03
CA THR A 146 -6.50 -14.27 -21.89
C THR A 146 -5.90 -13.10 -21.13
N MET A 147 -4.61 -13.12 -20.86
CA MET A 147 -3.88 -12.03 -20.19
C MET A 147 -4.03 -10.70 -20.93
N ILE A 148 -3.89 -10.71 -22.27
CA ILE A 148 -4.06 -9.49 -23.09
C ILE A 148 -5.51 -9.02 -23.04
N LEU A 149 -6.50 -9.92 -23.12
CA LEU A 149 -7.92 -9.59 -23.02
C LEU A 149 -8.28 -9.02 -21.65
N ASP A 150 -7.72 -9.58 -20.58
CA ASP A 150 -7.96 -9.09 -19.21
C ASP A 150 -7.40 -7.68 -19.05
N LYS A 151 -6.24 -7.39 -19.65
CA LYS A 151 -5.69 -6.03 -19.66
C LYS A 151 -6.60 -5.04 -20.40
N TYR A 152 -7.15 -5.42 -21.55
CA TYR A 152 -8.16 -4.61 -22.24
C TYR A 152 -9.42 -4.38 -21.37
N ARG A 153 -9.88 -5.41 -20.65
CA ARG A 153 -11.07 -5.31 -19.77
C ARG A 153 -10.80 -4.40 -18.58
N GLU A 154 -9.61 -4.50 -17.96
CA GLU A 154 -9.19 -3.60 -16.88
C GLU A 154 -9.25 -2.13 -17.31
N ASP A 155 -8.83 -1.82 -18.53
CA ASP A 155 -8.83 -0.46 -19.07
C ASP A 155 -10.19 -0.03 -19.66
N GLY A 156 -11.22 -0.91 -19.59
CA GLY A 156 -12.60 -0.62 -20.01
C GLY A 156 -12.93 -0.95 -21.46
N TYR A 157 -12.06 -1.64 -22.17
CA TYR A 157 -12.27 -2.11 -23.54
C TYR A 157 -12.86 -3.53 -23.56
N THR A 158 -13.99 -3.71 -22.90
CA THR A 158 -14.59 -5.04 -22.65
C THR A 158 -15.04 -5.80 -23.91
N THR A 159 -15.21 -5.11 -25.03
CA THR A 159 -15.58 -5.68 -26.33
C THR A 159 -14.42 -5.97 -27.26
N ALA A 160 -13.18 -5.70 -26.82
CA ALA A 160 -11.96 -6.02 -27.59
C ALA A 160 -11.86 -7.53 -27.82
N ARG A 161 -11.30 -7.90 -28.95
CA ARG A 161 -11.03 -9.30 -29.33
C ARG A 161 -9.55 -9.48 -29.66
N VAL A 162 -8.96 -10.55 -29.17
CA VAL A 162 -7.58 -10.92 -29.49
C VAL A 162 -7.61 -12.35 -30.00
N LEU A 163 -6.97 -12.57 -31.14
CA LEU A 163 -6.90 -13.89 -31.78
C LEU A 163 -5.44 -14.26 -32.03
N PRO A 164 -4.97 -15.39 -31.50
CA PRO A 164 -3.64 -15.90 -31.85
C PRO A 164 -3.68 -16.48 -33.27
N ARG A 165 -2.77 -16.03 -34.13
CA ARG A 165 -2.56 -16.54 -35.49
C ARG A 165 -1.19 -17.14 -35.56
N LEU A 166 -1.12 -18.44 -35.89
CA LEU A 166 0.11 -19.17 -36.10
C LEU A 166 0.35 -19.31 -37.61
N GLU A 167 1.43 -18.70 -38.11
CA GLU A 167 1.80 -18.72 -39.56
C GLU A 167 3.09 -19.51 -39.73
N LYS A 168 3.11 -20.42 -40.72
CA LYS A 168 4.29 -21.23 -41.05
C LYS A 168 5.24 -20.40 -41.92
N GLU A 169 6.47 -20.23 -41.44
CA GLU A 169 7.54 -19.49 -42.13
C GLU A 169 8.49 -20.45 -42.87
N SER A 170 8.86 -21.56 -42.22
CA SER A 170 9.70 -22.60 -42.77
C SER A 170 9.17 -23.97 -42.35
N GLU A 171 9.91 -25.07 -42.62
CA GLU A 171 9.44 -26.42 -42.36
C GLU A 171 9.13 -26.67 -40.89
N HIS A 172 9.92 -26.09 -39.98
CA HIS A 172 9.79 -26.26 -38.52
C HIS A 172 9.63 -24.94 -37.76
N GLU A 173 9.67 -23.79 -38.42
CA GLU A 173 9.60 -22.48 -37.82
C GLU A 173 8.25 -21.81 -38.10
N TYR A 174 7.68 -21.21 -37.03
CA TYR A 174 6.38 -20.56 -37.08
C TYR A 174 6.48 -19.15 -36.48
N ARG A 175 5.62 -18.27 -36.97
CA ARG A 175 5.40 -16.95 -36.39
C ARG A 175 4.07 -16.99 -35.67
N LEU A 176 4.07 -16.60 -34.40
CA LEU A 176 2.85 -16.38 -33.63
C LEU A 176 2.52 -14.88 -33.62
N THR A 177 1.34 -14.52 -34.07
CA THR A 177 0.86 -13.14 -34.07
C THR A 177 -0.42 -13.06 -33.26
N TYR A 178 -0.45 -12.27 -32.19
CA TYR A 178 -1.68 -11.91 -31.49
C TYR A 178 -2.28 -10.69 -32.19
N VAL A 179 -3.40 -10.89 -32.90
CA VAL A 179 -4.10 -9.84 -33.62
C VAL A 179 -5.24 -9.32 -32.75
N ALA A 180 -5.14 -8.07 -32.32
CA ALA A 180 -6.19 -7.40 -31.56
C ALA A 180 -7.13 -6.63 -32.49
N GLN A 181 -8.41 -6.72 -32.21
CA GLN A 181 -9.47 -5.87 -32.75
C GLN A 181 -9.97 -4.99 -31.61
N GLU A 182 -9.45 -3.79 -31.58
CA GLU A 182 -9.81 -2.80 -30.58
C GLU A 182 -11.20 -2.22 -30.85
N GLN A 183 -11.92 -2.01 -29.78
CA GLN A 183 -13.25 -1.39 -29.79
C GLN A 183 -13.26 -0.20 -28.82
N PRO A 184 -14.17 0.76 -28.97
CA PRO A 184 -14.27 1.91 -28.05
C PRO A 184 -14.51 1.46 -26.61
N LYS A 185 -14.10 2.32 -25.66
CA LYS A 185 -14.43 2.12 -24.23
C LYS A 185 -15.93 2.00 -24.03
N VAL A 186 -16.30 1.13 -23.11
CA VAL A 186 -17.69 0.91 -22.74
C VAL A 186 -17.99 1.69 -21.46
N PHE A 187 -18.97 2.59 -21.52
CA PHE A 187 -19.36 3.41 -20.38
C PHE A 187 -20.68 2.94 -19.79
N LEU A 188 -20.74 2.87 -18.48
CA LEU A 188 -21.94 2.62 -17.68
C LEU A 188 -22.71 3.94 -17.56
N THR A 189 -23.84 4.05 -18.24
CA THR A 189 -24.62 5.29 -18.28
C THR A 189 -25.79 5.30 -17.33
N ASP A 190 -26.34 4.12 -17.02
CA ASP A 190 -27.44 3.98 -16.07
C ASP A 190 -27.37 2.64 -15.33
N VAL A 191 -27.74 2.67 -14.07
CA VAL A 191 -27.91 1.48 -13.24
C VAL A 191 -29.33 1.51 -12.70
N ASP A 192 -30.15 0.54 -13.06
CA ASP A 192 -31.49 0.38 -12.49
C ASP A 192 -31.51 -0.75 -11.46
N ILE A 193 -32.00 -0.46 -10.26
CA ILE A 193 -32.15 -1.45 -9.19
C ILE A 193 -33.62 -1.54 -8.82
N SER A 194 -34.24 -2.65 -9.16
CA SER A 194 -35.66 -2.95 -8.93
C SER A 194 -35.88 -3.97 -7.81
N GLY A 195 -37.12 -4.07 -7.33
CA GLY A 195 -37.47 -5.01 -6.28
C GLY A 195 -37.13 -4.60 -4.86
N THR A 196 -36.48 -3.46 -4.67
CA THR A 196 -36.05 -2.92 -3.37
C THR A 196 -37.19 -2.22 -2.65
N LYS A 197 -37.43 -2.58 -1.39
CA LYS A 197 -38.42 -1.95 -0.48
C LYS A 197 -37.79 -1.41 0.79
N VAL A 198 -36.73 -2.07 1.24
CA VAL A 198 -36.01 -1.78 2.49
C VAL A 198 -35.02 -0.66 2.32
N PHE A 199 -34.30 -0.66 1.24
CA PHE A 199 -33.31 0.37 0.93
C PHE A 199 -33.77 1.18 -0.27
N ALA A 200 -33.50 2.47 -0.27
CA ALA A 200 -33.65 3.26 -1.47
C ALA A 200 -32.62 2.83 -2.54
N ALA A 201 -33.05 2.73 -3.79
CA ALA A 201 -32.14 2.36 -4.90
C ALA A 201 -30.91 3.28 -4.98
N VAL A 202 -31.05 4.56 -4.63
CA VAL A 202 -29.96 5.54 -4.59
C VAL A 202 -28.90 5.16 -3.55
N ASP A 203 -29.30 4.66 -2.38
CA ASP A 203 -28.35 4.26 -1.33
C ASP A 203 -27.62 2.97 -1.72
N LEU A 204 -28.29 2.05 -2.41
CA LEU A 204 -27.66 0.85 -2.94
C LEU A 204 -26.66 1.18 -4.06
N LYS A 205 -27.02 2.08 -4.97
CA LYS A 205 -26.10 2.57 -6.02
C LYS A 205 -24.83 3.19 -5.44
N ARG A 206 -24.92 3.90 -4.31
CA ARG A 206 -23.75 4.49 -3.63
C ARG A 206 -22.78 3.47 -3.06
N LEU A 207 -23.26 2.27 -2.73
CA LEU A 207 -22.40 1.17 -2.23
C LEU A 207 -21.63 0.48 -3.34
N MET A 208 -22.11 0.58 -4.58
CA MET A 208 -21.50 -0.09 -5.72
C MET A 208 -20.14 0.51 -6.08
N LEU A 209 -19.23 -0.33 -6.55
CA LEU A 209 -17.96 0.07 -7.14
C LEU A 209 -18.14 0.57 -8.57
N SER A 210 -19.16 0.01 -9.26
CA SER A 210 -19.57 0.46 -10.58
C SER A 210 -20.37 1.75 -10.43
N ALA A 211 -19.82 2.85 -10.93
CA ALA A 211 -20.48 4.15 -10.93
C ALA A 211 -20.94 4.52 -12.34
N GLU A 212 -22.07 5.23 -12.43
CA GLU A 212 -22.49 5.88 -13.67
C GLU A 212 -21.47 6.95 -14.09
N VAL A 213 -21.34 7.19 -15.40
CA VAL A 213 -20.46 8.21 -15.93
C VAL A 213 -20.83 9.60 -15.37
N ASP A 214 -19.84 10.33 -14.86
CA ASP A 214 -20.01 11.70 -14.36
C ASP A 214 -19.14 12.71 -15.12
N CYS A 215 -19.25 14.01 -14.78
CA CYS A 215 -18.48 15.07 -15.42
C CYS A 215 -16.97 15.03 -15.12
N PHE A 216 -16.54 14.18 -14.20
CA PHE A 216 -15.14 14.02 -13.80
C PHE A 216 -14.49 12.73 -14.33
N ASN A 217 -15.19 11.99 -15.22
CA ASN A 217 -14.71 10.69 -15.73
C ASN A 217 -13.33 10.77 -16.41
N TRP A 218 -12.96 11.93 -16.94
CA TRP A 218 -11.65 12.19 -17.56
C TRP A 218 -10.50 12.25 -16.55
N ILE A 219 -10.80 12.42 -15.25
CA ILE A 219 -9.80 12.41 -14.16
C ILE A 219 -9.82 11.09 -13.40
N ASN A 220 -11.02 10.60 -13.04
CA ASN A 220 -11.18 9.49 -12.11
C ASN A 220 -11.53 8.16 -12.80
N SER A 221 -11.65 8.16 -14.13
CA SER A 221 -12.10 7.00 -14.92
C SER A 221 -13.44 6.43 -14.44
N SER A 222 -14.31 7.27 -13.84
CA SER A 222 -15.67 6.87 -13.43
C SER A 222 -16.50 6.49 -14.66
N GLY A 223 -17.48 5.62 -14.44
CA GLY A 223 -18.37 5.19 -15.50
C GLY A 223 -17.80 4.18 -16.49
N ILE A 224 -16.56 3.72 -16.33
CA ILE A 224 -16.03 2.62 -17.15
C ILE A 224 -16.69 1.31 -16.70
N PHE A 225 -17.35 0.64 -17.64
CA PHE A 225 -17.97 -0.67 -17.38
C PHE A 225 -16.91 -1.76 -17.25
N GLN A 226 -16.94 -2.49 -16.13
CA GLN A 226 -16.10 -3.66 -15.87
C GLN A 226 -16.97 -4.75 -15.25
N GLU A 227 -17.08 -5.89 -15.93
CA GLU A 227 -17.90 -7.02 -15.45
C GLU A 227 -17.46 -7.52 -14.08
N GLU A 228 -16.16 -7.51 -13.81
CA GLU A 228 -15.59 -7.92 -12.52
C GLU A 228 -16.05 -7.01 -11.38
N ARG A 229 -16.15 -5.70 -11.61
CA ARG A 229 -16.70 -4.76 -10.64
C ARG A 229 -18.18 -5.01 -10.37
N VAL A 230 -18.94 -5.29 -11.41
CA VAL A 230 -20.37 -5.63 -11.24
C VAL A 230 -20.54 -6.89 -10.39
N ASN A 231 -19.70 -7.91 -10.58
CA ASN A 231 -19.71 -9.11 -9.74
C ASN A 231 -19.36 -8.78 -8.27
N GLN A 232 -18.41 -7.88 -8.05
CA GLN A 232 -18.08 -7.40 -6.71
C GLN A 232 -19.24 -6.60 -6.10
N ASP A 233 -19.95 -5.81 -6.90
CA ASP A 233 -21.12 -5.06 -6.46
C ASP A 233 -22.24 -5.96 -5.98
N LEU A 234 -22.50 -7.07 -6.67
CA LEU A 234 -23.49 -8.06 -6.20
C LEU A 234 -23.13 -8.59 -4.81
N VAL A 235 -21.85 -8.83 -4.55
CA VAL A 235 -21.40 -9.26 -3.22
C VAL A 235 -21.61 -8.15 -2.19
N LEU A 236 -21.29 -6.90 -2.51
CA LEU A 236 -21.49 -5.76 -1.61
C LEU A 236 -22.96 -5.52 -1.30
N LEU A 237 -23.82 -5.55 -2.31
CA LEU A 237 -25.26 -5.42 -2.14
C LEU A 237 -25.83 -6.56 -1.28
N THR A 238 -25.45 -7.80 -1.56
CA THR A 238 -25.85 -8.96 -0.76
C THR A 238 -25.38 -8.80 0.69
N GLN A 239 -24.14 -8.36 0.92
CA GLN A 239 -23.61 -8.12 2.27
C GLN A 239 -24.42 -7.06 3.02
N LYS A 240 -24.86 -5.98 2.36
CA LYS A 240 -25.68 -4.93 2.97
C LYS A 240 -27.03 -5.48 3.47
N TYR A 241 -27.69 -6.32 2.67
CA TYR A 241 -28.93 -6.97 3.08
C TYR A 241 -28.72 -7.96 4.22
N LEU A 242 -27.67 -8.79 4.14
CA LEU A 242 -27.30 -9.74 5.20
C LEU A 242 -27.02 -9.03 6.54
N GLN A 243 -26.37 -7.87 6.51
CA GLN A 243 -26.11 -7.04 7.70
C GLN A 243 -27.39 -6.58 8.38
N GLN A 244 -28.48 -6.43 7.63
CA GLN A 244 -29.79 -6.02 8.12
C GLN A 244 -30.76 -7.20 8.31
N GLY A 245 -30.26 -8.42 8.36
CA GLY A 245 -31.03 -9.63 8.69
C GLY A 245 -31.81 -10.23 7.55
N TYR A 246 -31.64 -9.79 6.31
CA TYR A 246 -32.30 -10.36 5.14
C TYR A 246 -31.50 -11.55 4.61
N ILE A 247 -31.50 -12.66 5.34
CA ILE A 247 -30.63 -13.82 5.06
C ILE A 247 -31.04 -14.62 3.81
N LYS A 248 -32.25 -14.41 3.29
CA LYS A 248 -32.76 -15.03 2.10
C LYS A 248 -32.78 -14.09 0.89
N VAL A 249 -32.02 -12.99 0.96
CA VAL A 249 -31.86 -12.08 -0.17
C VAL A 249 -31.27 -12.81 -1.37
N PHE A 250 -31.86 -12.57 -2.52
CA PHE A 250 -31.40 -13.09 -3.80
C PHE A 250 -31.35 -11.94 -4.82
N ILE A 251 -30.24 -11.80 -5.50
CA ILE A 251 -30.07 -10.83 -6.57
C ILE A 251 -29.93 -11.60 -7.86
N ASP A 252 -30.82 -11.32 -8.82
CA ASP A 252 -30.82 -12.00 -10.11
C ASP A 252 -29.51 -11.67 -10.87
N LYS A 253 -29.24 -12.51 -11.88
CA LYS A 253 -28.08 -12.24 -12.76
C LYS A 253 -28.29 -10.88 -13.43
N PRO A 254 -27.24 -10.00 -13.41
CA PRO A 254 -27.35 -8.67 -14.01
C PRO A 254 -27.76 -8.72 -15.48
N GLU A 255 -28.75 -7.93 -15.85
CA GLU A 255 -29.09 -7.71 -17.25
C GLU A 255 -28.29 -6.51 -17.76
N VAL A 256 -27.45 -6.77 -18.76
CA VAL A 256 -26.53 -5.79 -19.36
C VAL A 256 -27.02 -5.49 -20.77
N THR A 257 -27.54 -4.28 -20.99
CA THR A 257 -27.97 -3.83 -22.31
C THR A 257 -26.90 -2.96 -22.94
N LEU A 258 -26.26 -3.45 -24.01
CA LEU A 258 -25.20 -2.74 -24.71
C LEU A 258 -25.75 -1.97 -25.91
N TYR A 259 -25.51 -0.66 -25.91
CA TYR A 259 -25.80 0.24 -27.05
C TYR A 259 -24.48 0.61 -27.72
N HIS A 260 -24.31 0.22 -28.95
CA HIS A 260 -23.09 0.46 -29.73
C HIS A 260 -23.27 1.63 -30.70
N ASN A 261 -22.30 2.58 -30.63
CA ASN A 261 -22.16 3.67 -31.59
C ASN A 261 -20.68 3.64 -32.07
N PRO A 262 -20.34 4.08 -33.30
CA PRO A 262 -18.94 4.12 -33.78
C PRO A 262 -17.96 4.89 -32.91
N GLU A 263 -18.40 5.89 -32.17
CA GLU A 263 -17.53 6.73 -31.33
C GLU A 263 -17.44 6.25 -29.87
N TYR A 264 -18.50 5.58 -29.34
CA TYR A 264 -18.56 5.08 -27.96
C TYR A 264 -19.58 3.95 -27.84
N SER A 265 -19.37 3.12 -26.83
CA SER A 265 -20.35 2.11 -26.43
C SER A 265 -20.89 2.44 -25.05
N ARG A 266 -22.20 2.28 -24.87
CA ARG A 266 -22.91 2.52 -23.62
C ARG A 266 -23.52 1.26 -23.08
N VAL A 267 -23.53 1.12 -21.78
CA VAL A 267 -24.17 0.00 -21.07
C VAL A 267 -25.17 0.56 -20.07
N GLU A 268 -26.35 -0.02 -20.07
CA GLU A 268 -27.35 0.09 -19.02
C GLU A 268 -27.38 -1.22 -18.26
N LEU A 269 -27.30 -1.15 -16.94
CA LEU A 269 -27.24 -2.28 -16.02
C LEU A 269 -28.54 -2.35 -15.24
N SER A 270 -29.26 -3.46 -15.33
CA SER A 270 -30.46 -3.70 -14.53
C SER A 270 -30.24 -4.83 -13.54
N LEU A 271 -30.54 -4.55 -12.28
CA LEU A 271 -30.45 -5.49 -11.16
C LEU A 271 -31.82 -5.67 -10.54
N ASN A 272 -32.26 -6.91 -10.39
CA ASN A 272 -33.51 -7.23 -9.71
C ASN A 272 -33.20 -7.92 -8.38
N VAL A 273 -33.75 -7.37 -7.28
CA VAL A 273 -33.51 -7.83 -5.91
C VAL A 273 -34.78 -8.45 -5.34
N THR A 274 -34.65 -9.67 -4.86
CA THR A 274 -35.67 -10.32 -4.04
C THR A 274 -35.20 -10.33 -2.60
N GLU A 275 -35.76 -9.43 -1.77
CA GLU A 275 -35.22 -9.17 -0.41
C GLU A 275 -35.46 -10.30 0.58
N GLY A 276 -36.63 -10.99 0.46
CA GLY A 276 -37.10 -11.95 1.44
C GLY A 276 -37.58 -11.30 2.75
N ASP A 277 -37.68 -12.11 3.81
CA ASP A 277 -38.06 -11.63 5.13
C ASP A 277 -36.85 -11.24 5.98
N GLN A 278 -37.05 -10.30 6.91
CA GLN A 278 -36.06 -9.95 7.89
C GLN A 278 -36.05 -10.94 9.07
N TYR A 279 -34.86 -11.39 9.45
CA TYR A 279 -34.66 -12.33 10.54
C TYR A 279 -34.00 -11.63 11.73
N PHE A 280 -34.47 -12.01 12.92
CA PHE A 280 -33.93 -11.53 14.20
C PHE A 280 -33.13 -12.63 14.89
N THR A 281 -32.24 -12.24 15.76
CA THR A 281 -31.51 -13.17 16.60
C THR A 281 -32.44 -13.78 17.65
N GLY A 282 -32.59 -15.08 17.62
CA GLY A 282 -33.31 -15.84 18.65
C GLY A 282 -32.47 -15.98 19.90
N SER A 283 -32.22 -17.20 20.35
CA SER A 283 -31.30 -17.46 21.46
C SER A 283 -29.85 -17.41 21.02
N VAL A 284 -28.98 -16.82 21.86
CA VAL A 284 -27.52 -16.90 21.70
C VAL A 284 -26.97 -17.64 22.91
N ASN A 285 -26.27 -18.73 22.68
CA ASN A 285 -25.71 -19.61 23.72
C ASN A 285 -24.23 -19.93 23.39
N VAL A 286 -23.47 -20.20 24.43
CA VAL A 286 -22.09 -20.69 24.32
C VAL A 286 -21.99 -22.02 25.08
N SER A 287 -21.50 -23.06 24.43
CA SER A 287 -21.47 -24.42 25.00
C SER A 287 -20.13 -25.11 24.74
N GLY A 288 -19.87 -26.20 25.45
CA GLY A 288 -18.64 -26.99 25.32
C GLY A 288 -17.66 -26.71 26.44
N ASP A 289 -16.38 -26.58 26.12
CA ASP A 289 -15.31 -26.40 27.11
C ASP A 289 -15.17 -24.91 27.46
N LEU A 290 -15.88 -24.46 28.49
CA LEU A 290 -15.91 -23.05 28.88
C LEU A 290 -14.78 -22.72 29.84
N LEU A 291 -14.01 -21.66 29.57
CA LEU A 291 -12.97 -21.10 30.44
C LEU A 291 -13.52 -20.06 31.43
N GLU A 292 -14.62 -19.43 31.09
CA GLU A 292 -15.35 -18.43 31.88
C GLU A 292 -16.81 -18.81 31.92
N PRO A 293 -17.57 -18.33 32.90
CA PRO A 293 -19.02 -18.53 32.94
C PRO A 293 -19.67 -18.07 31.62
N GLU A 294 -20.67 -18.82 31.15
CA GLU A 294 -21.34 -18.50 29.87
C GLU A 294 -21.83 -17.03 29.83
N ALA A 295 -22.32 -16.52 30.96
CA ALA A 295 -22.80 -15.13 31.02
C ALA A 295 -21.71 -14.09 30.69
N GLU A 296 -20.47 -14.31 31.15
CA GLU A 296 -19.35 -13.40 30.92
C GLU A 296 -18.89 -13.48 29.44
N LEU A 297 -18.94 -14.69 28.86
CA LEU A 297 -18.65 -14.86 27.42
C LEU A 297 -19.71 -14.17 26.55
N LEU A 298 -20.99 -14.29 26.92
CA LEU A 298 -22.08 -13.65 26.18
C LEU A 298 -22.05 -12.10 26.25
N GLU A 299 -21.50 -11.52 27.34
CA GLU A 299 -21.30 -10.08 27.40
C GLU A 299 -20.31 -9.56 26.35
N GLN A 300 -19.29 -10.36 26.00
CA GLN A 300 -18.26 -9.99 25.04
C GLN A 300 -18.72 -10.10 23.57
N LEU A 301 -19.83 -10.80 23.32
CA LEU A 301 -20.36 -10.98 21.97
C LEU A 301 -21.17 -9.75 21.54
N GLU A 302 -21.12 -9.42 20.27
CA GLU A 302 -21.90 -8.34 19.68
C GLU A 302 -23.32 -8.76 19.31
N LEU A 303 -23.49 -10.03 18.92
CA LEU A 303 -24.79 -10.59 18.58
C LEU A 303 -25.64 -10.77 19.85
N LYS A 304 -26.76 -10.03 19.96
CA LYS A 304 -27.64 -10.06 21.14
C LYS A 304 -29.00 -10.62 20.77
N THR A 305 -29.62 -11.37 21.71
CA THR A 305 -30.98 -11.90 21.57
C THR A 305 -31.96 -10.76 21.30
N GLY A 306 -32.85 -10.94 20.32
CA GLY A 306 -33.88 -9.97 19.92
C GLY A 306 -33.38 -8.86 18.99
N GLY A 307 -32.08 -8.75 18.77
CA GLY A 307 -31.51 -7.85 17.76
C GLY A 307 -31.68 -8.38 16.33
N VAL A 308 -31.40 -7.55 15.35
CA VAL A 308 -31.36 -7.98 13.94
C VAL A 308 -30.25 -9.01 13.75
N TYR A 309 -30.57 -10.14 13.14
CA TYR A 309 -29.55 -11.16 12.88
C TYR A 309 -28.57 -10.70 11.81
N ASN A 310 -27.29 -10.81 12.12
CA ASN A 310 -26.21 -10.39 11.23
C ASN A 310 -25.12 -11.48 11.19
N PRO A 311 -24.94 -12.20 10.04
CA PRO A 311 -23.93 -13.25 9.91
C PRO A 311 -22.49 -12.76 10.09
N PHE A 312 -22.24 -11.48 9.83
CA PHE A 312 -20.90 -10.90 10.00
C PHE A 312 -20.59 -10.69 11.48
N LEU A 313 -21.57 -10.27 12.29
CA LEU A 313 -21.43 -10.22 13.74
C LEU A 313 -21.21 -11.61 14.31
N GLN A 314 -21.95 -12.62 13.82
CA GLN A 314 -21.72 -14.02 14.21
C GLN A 314 -20.27 -14.46 13.94
N ASN A 315 -19.71 -14.14 12.77
CA ASN A 315 -18.31 -14.48 12.46
C ASN A 315 -17.33 -13.70 13.33
N ARG A 316 -17.64 -12.44 13.65
CA ARG A 316 -16.84 -11.61 14.52
C ARG A 316 -16.83 -12.16 15.95
N ASP A 317 -18.00 -12.52 16.45
CA ASP A 317 -18.16 -13.16 17.78
C ASP A 317 -17.37 -14.46 17.86
N ARG A 318 -17.43 -15.29 16.80
CA ARG A 318 -16.59 -16.48 16.69
C ARG A 318 -15.10 -16.13 16.81
N ALA A 319 -14.66 -15.07 16.12
CA ALA A 319 -13.26 -14.64 16.16
C ALA A 319 -12.87 -14.11 17.55
N VAL A 320 -13.76 -13.40 18.25
CA VAL A 320 -13.54 -12.92 19.63
C VAL A 320 -13.36 -14.11 20.57
N LEU A 321 -14.21 -15.14 20.46
CA LEU A 321 -14.07 -16.35 21.26
C LEU A 321 -12.80 -17.11 20.92
N ASP A 322 -12.48 -17.29 19.64
CA ASP A 322 -11.20 -17.93 19.20
C ASP A 322 -9.99 -17.17 19.80
N GLU A 323 -9.99 -15.83 19.75
CA GLU A 323 -8.94 -14.99 20.33
C GLU A 323 -8.78 -15.16 21.83
N LEU A 324 -9.88 -15.13 22.56
CA LEU A 324 -9.90 -15.29 24.03
C LEU A 324 -9.20 -16.57 24.46
N TYR A 325 -9.46 -17.68 23.76
CA TYR A 325 -8.84 -18.96 24.04
C TYR A 325 -7.39 -18.99 23.57
N GLN A 326 -7.08 -18.43 22.42
CA GLN A 326 -5.72 -18.36 21.88
C GLN A 326 -4.79 -17.50 22.77
N GLU A 327 -5.28 -16.44 23.39
CA GLU A 327 -4.51 -15.63 24.34
C GLU A 327 -4.15 -16.44 25.60
N ARG A 328 -4.92 -17.50 25.94
CA ARG A 328 -4.72 -18.35 27.12
C ARG A 328 -3.99 -19.65 26.83
N GLY A 329 -3.44 -19.78 25.63
CA GLY A 329 -2.58 -20.92 25.25
C GLY A 329 -3.23 -22.01 24.42
N TYR A 330 -4.52 -21.91 24.08
CA TYR A 330 -5.22 -22.91 23.31
C TYR A 330 -5.09 -22.65 21.80
N ALA A 331 -3.93 -23.01 21.25
CA ALA A 331 -3.61 -22.76 19.84
C ALA A 331 -4.53 -23.45 18.83
N PHE A 332 -5.16 -24.54 19.22
CA PHE A 332 -5.98 -25.42 18.39
C PHE A 332 -7.46 -25.37 18.76
N VAL A 333 -7.87 -24.34 19.49
CA VAL A 333 -9.29 -24.12 19.78
C VAL A 333 -10.10 -24.03 18.49
N ARG A 334 -11.29 -24.58 18.53
CA ARG A 334 -12.26 -24.48 17.45
C ARG A 334 -13.60 -24.02 18.02
N VAL A 335 -14.01 -22.84 17.62
CA VAL A 335 -15.34 -22.31 17.90
C VAL A 335 -16.22 -22.59 16.67
N ILE A 336 -17.22 -23.41 16.84
CA ILE A 336 -18.12 -23.87 15.78
C ILE A 336 -19.50 -23.25 16.02
N PRO A 337 -19.89 -22.22 15.24
CA PRO A 337 -21.23 -21.68 15.32
C PRO A 337 -22.23 -22.67 14.73
N GLN A 338 -23.23 -23.02 15.50
CA GLN A 338 -24.36 -23.86 15.10
C GLN A 338 -25.59 -22.96 14.98
N THR A 339 -26.12 -22.78 13.79
CA THR A 339 -27.28 -21.92 13.53
C THR A 339 -28.52 -22.76 13.28
N ARG A 340 -29.64 -22.35 13.86
CA ARG A 340 -30.96 -22.92 13.60
C ARG A 340 -31.92 -21.80 13.20
N ILE A 341 -32.42 -21.87 11.99
CA ILE A 341 -33.39 -20.92 11.44
C ILE A 341 -34.80 -21.38 11.81
N ASN A 342 -35.57 -20.52 12.43
CA ASN A 342 -37.00 -20.70 12.67
C ASN A 342 -37.76 -19.82 11.69
N GLU A 343 -38.44 -20.46 10.74
CA GLU A 343 -39.14 -19.75 9.68
C GLU A 343 -40.47 -19.15 10.14
N ASP A 344 -41.12 -19.76 11.15
CA ASP A 344 -42.40 -19.30 11.65
C ASP A 344 -42.23 -17.96 12.43
N ASN A 345 -41.25 -17.91 13.28
CA ASN A 345 -40.97 -16.73 14.13
C ASN A 345 -39.96 -15.74 13.48
N LYS A 346 -39.39 -16.06 12.31
CA LYS A 346 -38.34 -15.28 11.65
C LYS A 346 -37.15 -15.01 12.57
N THR A 347 -36.69 -16.04 13.30
CA THR A 347 -35.56 -15.95 14.22
C THR A 347 -34.48 -16.95 13.85
N VAL A 348 -33.25 -16.61 14.21
CA VAL A 348 -32.06 -17.46 14.06
C VAL A 348 -31.45 -17.68 15.43
N ASP A 349 -31.50 -18.92 15.92
CA ASP A 349 -30.80 -19.33 17.14
C ASP A 349 -29.35 -19.66 16.81
N VAL A 350 -28.43 -19.17 17.63
CA VAL A 350 -26.98 -19.37 17.45
C VAL A 350 -26.40 -19.99 18.72
N ASN A 351 -25.73 -21.12 18.56
CA ASN A 351 -24.98 -21.76 19.64
C ASN A 351 -23.51 -21.88 19.21
N TYR A 352 -22.63 -21.21 19.94
CA TYR A 352 -21.17 -21.30 19.74
C TYR A 352 -20.65 -22.48 20.53
N ARG A 353 -20.37 -23.59 19.83
CA ARG A 353 -19.77 -24.77 20.48
C ARG A 353 -18.25 -24.66 20.46
N ILE A 354 -17.68 -24.61 21.66
CA ILE A 354 -16.22 -24.48 21.86
C ILE A 354 -15.61 -25.86 22.12
N LEU A 355 -14.55 -26.15 21.37
CA LEU A 355 -13.67 -27.31 21.56
C LEU A 355 -12.28 -26.74 21.82
N GLN A 356 -11.89 -26.62 23.11
CA GLN A 356 -10.66 -25.89 23.48
C GLN A 356 -9.37 -26.63 23.08
N GLY A 357 -9.36 -27.96 23.12
CA GLY A 357 -8.16 -28.75 22.94
C GLY A 357 -7.17 -28.62 24.11
N GLU A 358 -5.90 -28.93 23.86
CA GLU A 358 -4.82 -28.83 24.84
C GLU A 358 -4.08 -27.49 24.72
N LYS A 359 -3.47 -27.03 25.83
CA LYS A 359 -2.57 -25.87 25.80
C LYS A 359 -1.32 -26.21 24.98
N ALA A 360 -0.95 -25.33 24.09
CA ALA A 360 0.21 -25.49 23.22
C ALA A 360 1.38 -24.59 23.66
N TYR A 361 2.58 -25.08 23.42
CA TYR A 361 3.82 -24.34 23.61
C TYR A 361 4.47 -24.07 22.26
N ILE A 362 5.14 -22.94 22.12
CA ILE A 362 5.86 -22.60 20.90
C ILE A 362 7.13 -23.47 20.83
N GLY A 363 7.22 -24.29 19.80
CA GLY A 363 8.40 -25.08 19.50
C GLY A 363 9.46 -24.22 18.81
N ARG A 364 9.84 -24.61 17.59
CA ARG A 364 10.86 -23.89 16.80
C ARG A 364 10.22 -22.79 15.96
N ILE A 365 10.85 -21.61 15.94
CA ILE A 365 10.51 -20.53 15.03
C ILE A 365 11.47 -20.57 13.83
N SER A 366 10.96 -20.91 12.65
CA SER A 366 11.71 -21.01 11.41
C SER A 366 11.34 -19.88 10.45
N VAL A 367 12.33 -19.36 9.73
CA VAL A 367 12.16 -18.32 8.72
C VAL A 367 12.64 -18.86 7.39
N ALA A 368 11.90 -18.61 6.32
CA ALA A 368 12.26 -19.02 4.96
C ALA A 368 11.85 -17.92 3.95
N GLY A 369 12.65 -17.78 2.87
CA GLY A 369 12.41 -16.84 1.80
C GLY A 369 13.08 -15.47 1.99
N ASN A 370 13.85 -15.28 3.05
CA ASN A 370 14.66 -14.10 3.27
C ASN A 370 16.03 -14.28 2.59
N THR A 371 16.19 -13.71 1.42
CA THR A 371 17.43 -13.78 0.61
C THR A 371 18.37 -12.62 0.88
N GLU A 372 17.82 -11.42 1.09
CA GLU A 372 18.56 -10.18 1.40
C GLU A 372 18.49 -9.84 2.89
N THR A 373 17.33 -10.03 3.53
CA THR A 373 17.10 -9.65 4.93
C THR A 373 17.75 -10.64 5.87
N ARG A 374 18.55 -10.15 6.80
CA ARG A 374 19.22 -11.00 7.80
C ARG A 374 18.22 -11.55 8.82
N ASP A 375 18.41 -12.78 9.22
CA ASP A 375 17.52 -13.52 10.13
C ASP A 375 17.23 -12.75 11.45
N HIS A 376 18.24 -12.10 12.03
CA HIS A 376 18.05 -11.33 13.26
C HIS A 376 17.08 -10.15 13.12
N VAL A 377 16.97 -9.54 11.90
CA VAL A 377 16.03 -8.45 11.62
C VAL A 377 14.60 -8.94 11.68
N ILE A 378 14.37 -10.18 11.21
CA ILE A 378 13.07 -10.82 11.21
C ILE A 378 12.73 -11.31 12.62
N ARG A 379 13.65 -11.99 13.28
CA ARG A 379 13.44 -12.59 14.62
C ARG A 379 13.14 -11.53 15.68
N ARG A 380 13.74 -10.35 15.60
CA ARG A 380 13.49 -9.27 16.58
C ARG A 380 12.08 -8.68 16.52
N GLU A 381 11.30 -8.96 15.45
CA GLU A 381 9.92 -8.53 15.32
C GLU A 381 8.90 -9.52 15.90
N PHE A 382 9.36 -10.72 16.29
CA PHE A 382 8.53 -11.67 17.01
C PHE A 382 8.33 -11.22 18.46
N GLU A 383 7.07 -11.17 18.90
CA GLU A 383 6.69 -10.93 20.29
C GLU A 383 6.57 -12.25 21.07
N VAL A 384 6.74 -13.37 20.39
CA VAL A 384 6.72 -14.73 20.95
C VAL A 384 8.12 -15.34 20.91
N ASN A 385 8.43 -16.17 21.91
CA ASN A 385 9.71 -16.89 21.99
C ASN A 385 9.50 -18.40 22.03
N GLU A 386 10.51 -19.14 21.63
CA GLU A 386 10.53 -20.59 21.72
C GLU A 386 10.37 -21.04 23.19
N SER A 387 9.71 -22.15 23.41
CA SER A 387 9.38 -22.73 24.71
C SER A 387 8.38 -21.96 25.58
N GLN A 388 7.80 -20.86 25.09
CA GLN A 388 6.74 -20.13 25.79
C GLN A 388 5.36 -20.73 25.52
N LEU A 389 4.43 -20.52 26.43
CA LEU A 389 3.02 -20.80 26.20
C LEU A 389 2.55 -20.01 24.99
N PHE A 390 1.81 -20.65 24.11
CA PHE A 390 1.22 -20.00 22.94
C PHE A 390 0.34 -18.82 23.37
N ASP A 391 0.46 -17.72 22.65
CA ASP A 391 -0.37 -16.51 22.82
C ASP A 391 -0.71 -15.98 21.42
N GLY A 392 -1.98 -16.13 21.05
CA GLY A 392 -2.49 -15.72 19.73
C GLY A 392 -2.38 -14.24 19.46
N LYS A 393 -2.53 -13.41 20.48
CA LYS A 393 -2.39 -11.94 20.37
C LYS A 393 -0.93 -11.55 20.06
N ARG A 394 0.02 -12.09 20.81
CA ARG A 394 1.44 -11.85 20.55
C ARG A 394 1.87 -12.34 19.18
N LEU A 395 1.30 -13.47 18.72
CA LEU A 395 1.58 -13.99 17.38
C LEU A 395 1.06 -13.04 16.28
N ARG A 396 -0.16 -12.49 16.42
CA ARG A 396 -0.68 -11.47 15.49
C ARG A 396 0.16 -10.20 15.51
N LEU A 397 0.56 -9.74 16.71
CA LEU A 397 1.47 -8.60 16.83
C LEU A 397 2.79 -8.85 16.10
N SER A 398 3.33 -10.08 16.18
CA SER A 398 4.54 -10.47 15.43
C SER A 398 4.31 -10.37 13.92
N GLN A 399 3.17 -10.86 13.44
CA GLN A 399 2.80 -10.80 12.02
C GLN A 399 2.64 -9.35 11.55
N GLU A 400 1.97 -8.50 12.33
CA GLU A 400 1.84 -7.07 12.04
C GLU A 400 3.19 -6.34 12.03
N ASN A 401 4.08 -6.65 12.99
CA ASN A 401 5.42 -6.06 13.05
C ASN A 401 6.23 -6.40 11.81
N LEU A 402 6.20 -7.65 11.38
CA LEU A 402 6.85 -8.10 10.14
C LEU A 402 6.26 -7.39 8.91
N GLY A 403 4.93 -7.25 8.83
CA GLY A 403 4.27 -6.52 7.76
C GLY A 403 4.63 -5.03 7.71
N LYS A 404 4.80 -4.39 8.88
CA LYS A 404 5.18 -2.97 9.01
C LYS A 404 6.62 -2.67 8.58
N LEU A 405 7.49 -3.67 8.47
CA LEU A 405 8.84 -3.49 7.93
C LEU A 405 8.83 -2.99 6.48
N GLY A 406 7.82 -3.37 5.69
CA GLY A 406 7.72 -3.01 4.28
C GLY A 406 8.77 -3.69 3.38
N PHE A 407 9.39 -4.76 3.86
CA PHE A 407 10.41 -5.53 3.11
C PHE A 407 9.84 -6.76 2.43
N PHE A 408 8.62 -7.11 2.78
CA PHE A 408 7.94 -8.32 2.35
C PHE A 408 6.61 -8.01 1.66
N GLU A 409 6.18 -8.90 0.76
CA GLU A 409 4.88 -8.78 0.11
C GLU A 409 3.73 -8.80 1.13
N PRO A 410 2.63 -8.09 0.84
CA PRO A 410 1.42 -8.14 1.67
C PRO A 410 0.85 -9.55 1.79
N GLY A 411 0.18 -9.85 2.90
CA GLY A 411 -0.45 -11.15 3.11
C GLY A 411 0.46 -12.20 3.75
N LEU A 412 1.57 -11.79 4.37
CA LEU A 412 2.44 -12.65 5.16
C LEU A 412 1.65 -13.50 6.14
N GLN A 413 1.85 -14.81 6.09
CA GLN A 413 1.23 -15.76 7.00
C GLN A 413 2.28 -16.51 7.82
N LEU A 414 2.02 -16.61 9.13
CA LEU A 414 2.78 -17.45 10.03
C LEU A 414 2.13 -18.82 10.08
N GLU A 415 2.69 -19.79 9.35
CA GLU A 415 2.22 -21.18 9.36
C GLU A 415 2.44 -21.79 10.73
N ARG A 416 1.41 -22.44 11.23
CA ARG A 416 1.43 -23.17 12.49
C ARG A 416 1.48 -24.66 12.18
N ARG A 417 2.54 -25.36 12.60
CA ARG A 417 2.70 -26.78 12.37
C ARG A 417 2.75 -27.51 13.69
N ARG A 418 1.81 -28.44 13.91
CA ARG A 418 1.86 -29.34 15.06
C ARG A 418 3.05 -30.30 14.88
N ARG A 419 3.82 -30.50 15.94
CA ARG A 419 4.91 -31.46 15.92
C ARG A 419 4.33 -32.90 16.06
N PRO A 420 4.63 -33.83 15.16
CA PRO A 420 4.00 -35.16 15.17
C PRO A 420 4.25 -35.99 16.44
N GLU A 421 5.36 -35.76 17.13
CA GLU A 421 5.75 -36.52 18.32
C GLU A 421 5.31 -35.86 19.65
N GLU A 422 4.87 -34.60 19.62
CA GLU A 422 4.51 -33.82 20.79
C GLU A 422 3.24 -33.01 20.48
N ASP A 423 2.07 -33.49 20.86
CA ASP A 423 0.78 -32.94 20.51
C ASP A 423 0.56 -31.51 21.03
N ASN A 424 1.28 -31.11 22.07
CA ASN A 424 1.21 -29.81 22.69
C ASN A 424 2.30 -28.82 22.24
N VAL A 425 3.13 -29.19 21.23
CA VAL A 425 4.17 -28.29 20.69
C VAL A 425 3.83 -27.83 19.27
N LEU A 426 3.91 -26.53 19.07
CA LEU A 426 3.58 -25.82 17.84
C LEU A 426 4.82 -25.18 17.23
N ASP A 427 5.33 -25.71 16.13
CA ASP A 427 6.38 -25.08 15.36
C ASP A 427 5.79 -23.97 14.47
N LEU A 428 6.45 -22.81 14.45
CA LEU A 428 6.08 -21.66 13.64
C LEU A 428 7.00 -21.54 12.42
N MET A 429 6.42 -21.32 11.25
CA MET A 429 7.18 -21.06 10.04
C MET A 429 6.71 -19.74 9.41
N ALA A 430 7.59 -18.76 9.37
CA ALA A 430 7.39 -17.53 8.61
C ALA A 430 7.87 -17.75 7.17
N ARG A 431 6.94 -17.87 6.23
CA ARG A 431 7.25 -17.84 4.80
C ARG A 431 7.17 -16.40 4.30
N LEU A 432 8.31 -15.89 3.92
CA LEU A 432 8.47 -14.52 3.49
C LEU A 432 8.74 -14.49 1.98
N LYS A 433 8.22 -13.49 1.31
CA LYS A 433 8.62 -13.16 -0.06
C LYS A 433 9.05 -11.71 -0.06
N GLU A 434 10.34 -11.48 -0.34
CA GLU A 434 10.92 -10.15 -0.30
C GLU A 434 10.46 -9.31 -1.49
N THR A 435 10.24 -8.02 -1.23
CA THR A 435 9.93 -7.03 -2.24
C THR A 435 11.09 -6.05 -2.42
N GLN A 436 11.08 -5.30 -3.51
CA GLN A 436 12.07 -4.27 -3.75
C GLN A 436 11.95 -3.16 -2.70
N THR A 437 13.01 -2.90 -1.95
CA THR A 437 13.07 -1.88 -0.90
C THR A 437 13.67 -0.55 -1.36
N GLY A 438 14.06 -0.47 -2.64
CA GLY A 438 14.55 0.75 -3.26
C GLY A 438 13.41 1.53 -3.91
N THR A 439 13.23 2.81 -3.57
CA THR A 439 12.25 3.69 -4.21
C THR A 439 12.93 4.94 -4.73
N PHE A 440 12.61 5.29 -5.96
CA PHE A 440 12.97 6.58 -6.56
C PHE A 440 11.68 7.39 -6.71
N GLN A 441 11.71 8.62 -6.24
CA GLN A 441 10.57 9.52 -6.32
C GLN A 441 11.01 10.84 -6.93
N ALA A 442 10.26 11.31 -7.91
CA ALA A 442 10.37 12.65 -8.46
C ALA A 442 9.06 13.38 -8.18
N GLN A 443 9.15 14.62 -7.72
CA GLN A 443 7.99 15.45 -7.43
C GLN A 443 8.14 16.80 -8.12
N ILE A 444 7.02 17.36 -8.54
CA ILE A 444 6.91 18.70 -9.07
C ILE A 444 5.81 19.41 -8.28
N GLY A 445 6.07 20.62 -7.86
CA GLY A 445 5.13 21.45 -7.11
C GLY A 445 5.11 22.85 -7.66
N TYR A 446 4.04 23.56 -7.36
CA TYR A 446 3.93 24.99 -7.58
C TYR A 446 3.29 25.64 -6.36
N SER A 447 3.81 26.76 -5.95
CA SER A 447 3.14 27.66 -5.02
C SER A 447 3.41 29.11 -5.42
N ASP A 448 2.52 30.01 -5.03
CA ASP A 448 2.65 31.44 -5.28
C ASP A 448 3.85 32.10 -4.57
N VAL A 449 4.44 31.40 -3.59
CA VAL A 449 5.60 31.86 -2.81
C VAL A 449 6.92 31.40 -3.41
N THR A 450 6.99 30.14 -3.82
CA THR A 450 8.25 29.53 -4.29
C THR A 450 8.34 29.41 -5.79
N GLY A 451 7.24 29.75 -6.52
CA GLY A 451 7.12 29.43 -7.93
C GLY A 451 7.09 27.95 -8.17
N PHE A 452 7.60 27.49 -9.28
CA PHE A 452 7.79 26.06 -9.54
C PHE A 452 8.87 25.49 -8.66
N SER A 453 8.61 24.31 -8.12
CA SER A 453 9.58 23.56 -7.32
C SER A 453 9.63 22.11 -7.81
N GLY A 454 10.80 21.53 -7.70
CA GLY A 454 11.04 20.12 -8.04
C GLY A 454 11.79 19.42 -6.92
N GLY A 455 11.56 18.13 -6.77
CA GLY A 455 12.27 17.31 -5.80
C GLY A 455 12.58 15.92 -6.35
N LEU A 456 13.72 15.41 -5.95
CA LEU A 456 14.15 14.04 -6.22
C LEU A 456 14.47 13.38 -4.89
N SER A 457 13.99 12.17 -4.67
CA SER A 457 14.31 11.38 -3.49
C SER A 457 14.62 9.94 -3.88
N LEU A 458 15.75 9.46 -3.39
CA LEU A 458 16.17 8.06 -3.48
C LEU A 458 16.18 7.49 -2.06
N THR A 459 15.35 6.49 -1.83
CA THR A 459 15.29 5.78 -0.55
C THR A 459 15.65 4.32 -0.75
N LYS A 460 16.60 3.80 -0.01
CA LYS A 460 16.90 2.37 0.10
C LYS A 460 16.61 1.91 1.52
N GLY A 461 15.51 1.17 1.65
CA GLY A 461 15.19 0.42 2.86
C GLY A 461 16.02 -0.85 2.96
N ASN A 462 16.03 -1.45 4.13
CA ASN A 462 16.74 -2.70 4.42
C ASN A 462 18.21 -2.69 3.95
N LEU A 463 18.94 -1.60 4.23
CA LEU A 463 20.31 -1.40 3.78
C LEU A 463 21.20 -2.55 4.28
N PHE A 464 21.86 -3.26 3.35
CA PHE A 464 22.69 -4.45 3.61
C PHE A 464 21.99 -5.55 4.41
N GLY A 465 20.64 -5.62 4.31
CA GLY A 465 19.83 -6.60 5.02
C GLY A 465 19.68 -6.36 6.54
N ASN A 466 20.10 -5.20 7.04
CA ASN A 466 20.08 -4.89 8.48
C ASN A 466 18.81 -4.18 8.96
N GLY A 467 17.83 -3.96 8.08
CA GLY A 467 16.60 -3.24 8.39
C GLY A 467 16.77 -1.73 8.53
N GLN A 468 17.93 -1.20 8.13
CA GLN A 468 18.25 0.23 8.15
C GLN A 468 17.78 0.91 6.86
N THR A 469 17.53 2.22 6.91
CA THR A 469 17.10 3.00 5.75
C THR A 469 18.06 4.14 5.48
N LEU A 470 18.46 4.30 4.23
CA LEU A 470 19.18 5.47 3.74
C LEU A 470 18.29 6.23 2.77
N ARG A 471 18.14 7.54 3.01
CA ARG A 471 17.40 8.45 2.14
C ARG A 471 18.31 9.59 1.69
N LEU A 472 18.33 9.83 0.38
CA LEU A 472 18.95 10.97 -0.25
C LEU A 472 17.84 11.81 -0.87
N SER A 473 17.82 13.12 -0.63
CA SER A 473 16.85 14.00 -1.26
C SER A 473 17.48 15.31 -1.72
N ALA A 474 16.96 15.84 -2.82
CA ALA A 474 17.30 17.12 -3.38
C ALA A 474 16.02 17.85 -3.76
N GLN A 475 15.87 19.11 -3.31
CA GLN A 475 14.74 19.98 -3.64
C GLN A 475 15.25 21.27 -4.26
N PHE A 476 14.55 21.76 -5.27
CA PHE A 476 14.89 22.95 -6.01
C PHE A 476 13.64 23.83 -6.16
N SER A 477 13.80 25.13 -6.14
CA SER A 477 12.71 26.06 -6.44
C SER A 477 13.17 27.16 -7.43
N GLU A 478 12.22 27.62 -8.26
CA GLU A 478 12.46 28.62 -9.32
C GLU A 478 12.95 29.96 -8.78
N GLN A 479 12.43 30.37 -7.64
CA GLN A 479 12.73 31.67 -7.05
C GLN A 479 13.93 31.64 -6.08
N ASP A 480 14.76 30.58 -6.12
CA ASP A 480 15.87 30.36 -5.19
C ASP A 480 15.48 30.45 -3.70
N VAL A 481 14.19 30.39 -3.42
CA VAL A 481 13.67 30.52 -2.06
C VAL A 481 14.11 29.35 -1.19
N THR A 482 14.26 28.18 -1.80
CA THR A 482 14.73 26.99 -1.06
C THR A 482 15.38 25.99 -2.01
N ASN A 483 16.69 25.85 -1.95
CA ASN A 483 17.38 24.70 -2.52
C ASN A 483 17.94 23.89 -1.34
N GLU A 484 17.52 22.62 -1.24
CA GLU A 484 17.90 21.76 -0.13
C GLU A 484 18.42 20.41 -0.62
N TYR A 485 19.51 19.96 -0.04
CA TYR A 485 20.06 18.63 -0.19
C TYR A 485 20.10 17.97 1.17
N SER A 486 19.59 16.75 1.29
CA SER A 486 19.65 16.06 2.56
C SER A 486 20.03 14.58 2.44
N VAL A 487 20.70 14.11 3.45
CA VAL A 487 21.05 12.69 3.66
C VAL A 487 20.51 12.30 5.02
N THR A 488 19.68 11.27 5.04
CA THR A 488 19.11 10.74 6.29
C THR A 488 19.36 9.24 6.38
N PHE A 489 19.97 8.83 7.48
CA PHE A 489 20.14 7.43 7.86
C PHE A 489 19.24 7.13 9.05
N ILE A 490 18.48 6.03 8.98
CA ILE A 490 17.52 5.62 10.01
C ILE A 490 17.80 4.16 10.40
N ASP A 491 18.03 3.93 11.67
CA ASP A 491 18.05 2.59 12.26
C ASP A 491 16.83 2.47 13.19
N PRO A 492 15.81 1.69 12.81
CA PRO A 492 14.59 1.58 13.59
C PRO A 492 14.78 0.82 14.91
N ARG A 493 15.88 0.04 15.04
CA ARG A 493 16.14 -0.81 16.20
C ARG A 493 17.65 -0.95 16.47
N ILE A 494 18.22 0.03 17.16
CA ILE A 494 19.64 -0.02 17.55
C ILE A 494 19.88 -1.24 18.46
N PHE A 495 20.90 -2.02 18.17
CA PHE A 495 21.26 -3.22 18.93
C PHE A 495 20.11 -4.18 19.19
N SER A 496 19.15 -4.28 18.25
CA SER A 496 17.93 -5.10 18.38
C SER A 496 17.02 -4.71 19.55
N THR A 497 17.18 -3.52 20.11
CA THR A 497 16.28 -2.97 21.13
C THR A 497 15.08 -2.26 20.47
N GLN A 498 14.17 -1.71 21.27
CA GLN A 498 13.07 -0.86 20.78
C GLN A 498 13.51 0.61 20.56
N LEU A 499 14.80 0.89 20.71
CA LEU A 499 15.34 2.21 20.44
C LEU A 499 15.57 2.40 18.95
N SER A 500 15.03 3.47 18.41
CA SER A 500 15.32 3.92 17.03
C SER A 500 16.32 5.07 17.06
N ASN A 501 17.15 5.15 16.02
CA ASN A 501 18.03 6.30 15.80
C ASN A 501 17.83 6.84 14.39
N SER A 502 17.95 8.14 14.24
CA SER A 502 18.14 8.77 12.93
C SER A 502 19.28 9.76 12.97
N ILE A 503 20.04 9.80 11.90
CA ILE A 503 21.12 10.77 11.68
C ILE A 503 20.79 11.49 10.38
N GLN A 504 20.78 12.82 10.43
CA GLN A 504 20.45 13.66 9.30
C GLN A 504 21.52 14.71 9.09
N PHE A 505 21.87 14.92 7.83
CA PHE A 505 22.60 16.08 7.37
C PHE A 505 21.77 16.78 6.30
N SER A 506 21.62 18.11 6.38
CA SER A 506 21.03 18.88 5.28
C SER A 506 21.82 20.17 5.05
N HIS A 507 21.89 20.54 3.77
CA HIS A 507 22.39 21.81 3.29
C HIS A 507 21.25 22.53 2.56
N ARG A 508 20.92 23.74 3.03
CA ARG A 508 19.82 24.52 2.46
C ARG A 508 20.29 25.94 2.16
N ARG A 509 19.88 26.45 0.99
CA ARG A 509 20.04 27.85 0.62
C ARG A 509 18.65 28.50 0.59
N LEU A 510 18.50 29.59 1.31
CA LEU A 510 17.30 30.41 1.33
C LEU A 510 17.62 31.78 0.75
N ALA A 511 16.80 32.24 -0.21
CA ALA A 511 16.82 33.64 -0.61
C ALA A 511 16.17 34.51 0.47
N ASP A 512 16.47 35.80 0.48
CA ASP A 512 15.89 36.75 1.42
C ASP A 512 14.39 36.95 1.13
N SER A 513 13.54 36.10 1.74
CA SER A 513 12.08 36.24 1.67
C SER A 513 11.51 37.28 2.66
N THR A 514 12.36 37.82 3.53
CA THR A 514 11.91 38.72 4.61
C THR A 514 11.89 40.20 4.19
N GLY A 515 12.44 40.53 3.02
CA GLY A 515 12.53 41.90 2.54
C GLY A 515 13.44 42.82 3.38
N LEU A 516 14.32 42.21 4.20
CA LEU A 516 15.19 42.93 5.12
C LEU A 516 16.63 43.20 4.56
N GLU A 517 16.82 43.05 3.22
CA GLU A 517 18.08 43.30 2.50
C GLU A 517 19.30 42.51 3.03
N ARG A 518 19.09 41.42 3.76
CA ARG A 518 20.13 40.60 4.41
C ARG A 518 20.91 39.70 3.47
N GLY A 519 20.44 39.53 2.24
CA GLY A 519 21.04 38.63 1.26
C GLY A 519 20.66 37.15 1.46
N SER A 520 21.26 36.31 0.65
CA SER A 520 20.96 34.87 0.74
C SER A 520 21.59 34.25 1.99
N LEU A 521 20.90 33.24 2.54
CA LEU A 521 21.27 32.51 3.73
C LEU A 521 21.62 31.05 3.34
N ARG A 522 22.79 30.59 3.75
CA ARG A 522 23.19 29.18 3.70
C ARG A 522 23.06 28.57 5.09
N GLU A 523 22.30 27.48 5.16
CA GLU A 523 22.05 26.75 6.40
C GLU A 523 22.54 25.31 6.28
N ASN A 524 23.42 24.89 7.19
CA ASN A 524 23.82 23.51 7.36
C ASN A 524 23.19 22.96 8.65
N THR A 525 22.49 21.84 8.55
CA THR A 525 21.89 21.19 9.72
C THR A 525 22.48 19.80 9.89
N TYR A 526 22.92 19.51 11.09
CA TYR A 526 23.38 18.21 11.56
C TYR A 526 22.45 17.78 12.68
N GLY A 527 21.74 16.69 12.49
CA GLY A 527 20.76 16.19 13.45
C GLY A 527 20.99 14.73 13.80
N THR A 528 20.78 14.41 15.06
CA THR A 528 20.61 13.01 15.48
C THR A 528 19.42 12.92 16.42
N SER A 529 18.65 11.85 16.31
CA SER A 529 17.55 11.61 17.23
C SER A 529 17.51 10.16 17.70
N VAL A 530 17.15 9.96 18.96
CA VAL A 530 16.88 8.64 19.54
C VAL A 530 15.44 8.64 20.02
N GLY A 531 14.70 7.60 19.68
CA GLY A 531 13.29 7.48 20.06
C GLY A 531 12.93 6.09 20.55
N MET A 532 11.97 6.01 21.46
CA MET A 532 11.45 4.75 21.99
C MET A 532 9.96 4.86 22.28
N PRO A 533 9.19 3.76 22.19
CA PRO A 533 7.82 3.70 22.72
C PRO A 533 7.86 3.81 24.23
N VAL A 534 6.85 4.49 24.83
CA VAL A 534 6.72 4.69 26.28
C VAL A 534 5.38 4.13 26.69
N TYR A 535 5.36 3.09 27.53
CA TYR A 535 4.21 2.44 28.12
C TYR A 535 3.16 1.90 27.12
N TRP A 536 2.70 2.72 26.16
CA TRP A 536 1.78 2.31 25.09
C TRP A 536 2.52 2.33 23.73
N ARG A 537 2.07 1.50 22.83
CA ARG A 537 2.65 1.37 21.49
C ARG A 537 2.54 2.67 20.68
N ASP A 538 1.46 3.42 20.92
CA ASP A 538 1.14 4.64 20.19
C ASP A 538 1.77 5.90 20.81
N LEU A 539 2.34 5.79 22.02
CA LEU A 539 3.05 6.87 22.71
C LEU A 539 4.55 6.68 22.54
N ARG A 540 5.20 7.67 21.96
CA ARG A 540 6.64 7.63 21.67
C ARG A 540 7.34 8.85 22.24
N LEU A 541 8.41 8.62 22.96
CA LEU A 541 9.37 9.65 23.37
C LEU A 541 10.55 9.65 22.39
N SER A 542 10.91 10.81 21.88
CA SER A 542 12.13 11.00 21.11
C SER A 542 12.92 12.18 21.66
N VAL A 543 14.24 12.06 21.61
CA VAL A 543 15.14 13.17 21.98
C VAL A 543 16.04 13.42 20.78
N SER A 544 15.98 14.61 20.23
CA SER A 544 16.83 15.02 19.12
C SER A 544 17.88 16.02 19.61
N TRP A 545 19.09 15.89 19.08
CA TRP A 545 20.13 16.89 19.15
C TRP A 545 20.36 17.46 17.76
N ASN A 546 20.38 18.78 17.64
CA ASN A 546 20.55 19.48 16.38
C ASN A 546 21.63 20.55 16.48
N ALA A 547 22.50 20.61 15.48
CA ALA A 547 23.44 21.68 15.25
C ALA A 547 23.08 22.37 13.94
N VAL A 548 22.79 23.65 13.98
CA VAL A 548 22.40 24.45 12.82
C VAL A 548 23.40 25.62 12.70
N ASP A 549 24.03 25.71 11.53
CA ASP A 549 24.98 26.76 11.18
C ASP A 549 24.38 27.58 10.03
N ARG A 550 24.03 28.84 10.31
CA ARG A 550 23.51 29.82 9.36
C ARG A 550 24.54 30.85 9.01
N LEU A 551 24.84 30.93 7.73
CA LEU A 551 25.85 31.87 7.18
C LEU A 551 25.13 32.84 6.25
N TYR A 552 25.14 34.10 6.57
CA TYR A 552 24.55 35.19 5.79
C TYR A 552 25.56 35.79 4.83
N ASP A 553 25.21 35.96 3.56
CA ASP A 553 26.18 36.41 2.56
C ASP A 553 26.55 37.94 2.71
N ASN A 554 25.66 38.77 3.26
CA ASN A 554 25.85 40.23 3.35
C ASN A 554 26.18 40.74 4.75
N GLU A 555 26.07 39.95 5.80
CA GLU A 555 26.31 40.36 7.17
C GLU A 555 27.44 39.54 7.80
N GLY A 556 28.37 40.20 8.51
CA GLY A 556 29.40 39.53 9.29
C GLY A 556 28.88 38.77 10.53
N TYR A 557 27.55 38.56 10.63
CA TYR A 557 26.90 37.89 11.74
C TYR A 557 26.42 36.51 11.32
N ASN A 558 27.00 35.49 11.90
CA ASN A 558 26.60 34.11 11.70
C ASN A 558 25.84 33.59 12.91
N VAL A 559 24.85 32.74 12.66
CA VAL A 559 24.06 32.09 13.69
C VAL A 559 24.48 30.65 13.85
N PHE A 560 24.92 30.27 15.04
CA PHE A 560 25.28 28.90 15.41
C PHE A 560 24.33 28.43 16.51
N LYS A 561 23.44 27.50 16.19
CA LYS A 561 22.49 26.92 17.13
C LYS A 561 22.90 25.49 17.48
N ARG A 562 22.85 25.18 18.75
CA ARG A 562 23.05 23.82 19.28
C ARG A 562 21.89 23.57 20.23
N SER A 563 21.07 22.60 19.90
CA SER A 563 19.79 22.37 20.61
C SER A 563 19.58 20.92 20.94
N ILE A 564 18.86 20.69 22.05
CA ILE A 564 18.27 19.41 22.40
C ILE A 564 16.77 19.59 22.45
N ALA A 565 16.03 18.61 21.89
CA ALA A 565 14.58 18.67 21.80
C ALA A 565 13.94 17.32 22.16
N PRO A 566 13.57 17.10 23.43
CA PRO A 566 12.66 16.03 23.78
C PRO A 566 11.27 16.30 23.20
N THR A 567 10.70 15.27 22.55
CA THR A 567 9.38 15.28 21.93
C THR A 567 8.61 14.06 22.36
N LEU A 568 7.42 14.27 22.90
CA LEU A 568 6.45 13.22 23.21
C LEU A 568 5.37 13.24 22.13
N THR A 569 5.18 12.11 21.43
CA THR A 569 4.21 11.97 20.35
C THR A 569 3.24 10.84 20.65
N TYR A 570 1.94 11.12 20.55
CA TYR A 570 0.86 10.13 20.58
C TYR A 570 0.16 10.10 19.23
N ASN A 571 0.06 8.90 18.62
CA ASN A 571 -0.44 8.77 17.26
C ASN A 571 -1.26 7.49 17.10
N THR A 572 -2.58 7.65 16.96
CA THR A 572 -3.55 6.57 16.70
C THR A 572 -4.23 6.68 15.34
N VAL A 573 -3.69 7.52 14.46
CA VAL A 573 -4.28 7.77 13.13
C VAL A 573 -4.25 6.49 12.29
N ASN A 574 -5.39 6.15 11.71
CA ASN A 574 -5.59 4.90 10.97
C ASN A 574 -4.84 4.83 9.63
N HIS A 575 -4.56 5.97 8.99
CA HIS A 575 -3.82 6.02 7.73
C HIS A 575 -2.84 7.21 7.70
N PRO A 576 -1.57 7.01 7.31
CA PRO A 576 -0.54 8.06 7.39
C PRO A 576 -0.77 9.23 6.43
N ILE A 577 -1.36 8.99 5.23
CA ILE A 577 -1.54 9.99 4.17
C ILE A 577 -2.98 10.52 4.15
N PHE A 578 -3.98 9.64 4.28
CA PHE A 578 -5.39 9.98 4.22
C PHE A 578 -6.11 9.54 5.49
N PRO A 579 -5.83 10.20 6.61
CA PRO A 579 -6.47 9.85 7.87
C PRO A 579 -7.98 10.14 7.82
N THR A 580 -8.75 9.17 8.28
CA THR A 580 -10.21 9.31 8.45
C THR A 580 -10.61 9.32 9.92
N GLU A 581 -9.79 8.69 10.78
CA GLU A 581 -10.04 8.58 12.22
C GLU A 581 -8.74 8.60 12.99
N GLY A 582 -8.83 8.99 14.27
CA GLY A 582 -7.73 8.94 15.23
C GLY A 582 -7.17 10.31 15.60
N ILE A 583 -6.18 10.28 16.50
CA ILE A 583 -5.54 11.46 17.06
C ILE A 583 -4.04 11.40 16.78
N LYS A 584 -3.48 12.54 16.42
CA LYS A 584 -2.02 12.75 16.35
C LYS A 584 -1.69 14.01 17.12
N THR A 585 -0.95 13.87 18.21
CA THR A 585 -0.51 15.01 19.04
C THR A 585 0.96 14.89 19.36
N SER A 586 1.63 16.02 19.46
CA SER A 586 3.04 16.08 19.89
C SER A 586 3.27 17.27 20.81
N LEU A 587 4.11 17.07 21.81
CA LEU A 587 4.62 18.08 22.71
C LEU A 587 6.15 18.09 22.59
N THR A 588 6.73 19.21 22.19
CA THR A 588 8.17 19.39 22.01
C THR A 588 8.67 20.55 22.86
N LEU A 589 9.75 20.30 23.59
CA LEU A 589 10.53 21.32 24.28
C LEU A 589 11.89 21.42 23.61
N VAL A 590 12.22 22.59 23.06
CA VAL A 590 13.54 22.83 22.46
C VAL A 590 14.36 23.74 23.39
N GLN A 591 15.52 23.26 23.82
CA GLN A 591 16.52 24.07 24.54
C GLN A 591 17.69 24.31 23.65
N THR A 592 17.93 25.56 23.26
CA THR A 592 19.03 25.98 22.40
C THR A 592 20.02 26.78 23.23
N GLY A 593 21.31 26.60 22.94
CA GLY A 593 22.41 27.31 23.62
C GLY A 593 22.94 26.56 24.83
N THR A 594 23.20 27.28 25.92
CA THR A 594 23.79 26.69 27.14
C THR A 594 22.94 25.55 27.71
N PRO A 595 23.49 24.35 28.00
CA PRO A 595 24.95 24.04 28.02
C PRO A 595 25.52 23.50 26.69
N PHE A 596 24.72 23.43 25.61
CA PHE A 596 25.09 22.74 24.37
C PHE A 596 25.95 23.56 23.40
N GLY A 597 26.17 24.85 23.70
CA GLY A 597 27.00 25.76 22.91
C GLY A 597 26.20 26.55 21.86
N GLY A 598 26.90 27.23 20.95
CA GLY A 598 26.31 28.15 19.98
C GLY A 598 26.25 29.58 20.47
N ASN A 599 25.80 30.50 19.63
CA ASN A 599 25.72 31.94 19.94
C ASN A 599 24.28 32.43 20.15
N VAL A 600 23.32 31.53 20.11
CA VAL A 600 21.89 31.82 20.33
C VAL A 600 21.39 31.02 21.54
N GLN A 601 20.63 31.67 22.42
CA GLN A 601 20.07 31.05 23.63
C GLN A 601 18.55 31.21 23.64
N LEU A 602 17.84 30.13 23.36
CA LEU A 602 16.40 30.10 23.23
C LEU A 602 15.79 28.87 23.94
N ARG A 603 14.58 29.03 24.42
CA ARG A 603 13.72 27.93 24.80
C ARG A 603 12.42 28.02 24.04
N GLU A 604 11.99 26.91 23.47
CA GLU A 604 10.79 26.88 22.66
C GLU A 604 9.88 25.71 23.11
N PHE A 605 8.60 25.98 23.24
CA PHE A 605 7.54 25.00 23.49
C PHE A 605 6.64 24.93 22.26
N ILE A 606 6.47 23.75 21.73
CA ILE A 606 5.60 23.52 20.57
C ILE A 606 4.63 22.40 20.90
N THR A 607 3.35 22.67 20.71
CA THR A 607 2.30 21.66 20.80
C THR A 607 1.55 21.60 19.48
N ASN A 608 1.46 20.42 18.90
CA ASN A 608 0.62 20.15 17.74
C ASN A 608 -0.47 19.15 18.13
N TYR A 609 -1.67 19.37 17.66
CA TYR A 609 -2.83 18.52 17.84
C TYR A 609 -3.57 18.38 16.52
N GLN A 610 -3.94 17.16 16.17
CA GLN A 610 -4.79 16.85 15.02
C GLN A 610 -5.73 15.71 15.41
N GLN A 611 -7.00 15.85 15.11
CA GLN A 611 -7.97 14.79 15.32
C GLN A 611 -8.90 14.69 14.14
N PHE A 612 -9.21 13.45 13.76
CA PHE A 612 -10.03 13.11 12.62
C PHE A 612 -11.21 12.27 13.07
N TRP A 613 -12.39 12.55 12.51
CA TRP A 613 -13.62 11.79 12.74
C TRP A 613 -14.27 11.48 11.41
N ALA A 614 -14.53 10.21 11.15
CA ALA A 614 -15.42 9.79 10.08
C ALA A 614 -16.87 10.03 10.55
N LEU A 615 -17.62 10.82 9.82
CA LEU A 615 -19.00 11.18 10.15
C LEU A 615 -20.02 10.26 9.48
N ASN A 616 -19.58 9.38 8.58
CA ASN A 616 -20.38 8.37 7.91
C ASN A 616 -19.68 7.00 7.91
N GLU A 617 -20.45 5.93 7.75
CA GLU A 617 -19.92 4.55 7.71
C GLU A 617 -18.91 4.32 6.58
N ALA A 618 -19.10 4.99 5.44
CA ALA A 618 -18.19 4.90 4.30
C ALA A 618 -16.84 5.63 4.51
N GLN A 619 -16.68 6.35 5.64
CA GLN A 619 -15.50 7.16 5.99
C GLN A 619 -15.11 8.20 4.90
N THR A 620 -16.10 8.70 4.18
CA THR A 620 -15.91 9.66 3.10
C THR A 620 -16.20 11.10 3.54
N LEU A 621 -17.07 11.29 4.54
CA LEU A 621 -17.33 12.56 5.20
C LEU A 621 -16.46 12.64 6.46
N ILE A 622 -15.43 13.51 6.44
CA ILE A 622 -14.41 13.57 7.48
C ILE A 622 -14.38 14.96 8.10
N ALA A 623 -14.54 15.04 9.41
CA ALA A 623 -14.26 16.24 10.17
C ALA A 623 -12.83 16.20 10.70
N MET A 624 -12.11 17.31 10.61
CA MET A 624 -10.76 17.46 11.13
C MET A 624 -10.65 18.71 11.99
N VAL A 625 -10.01 18.59 13.14
CA VAL A 625 -9.55 19.71 13.95
C VAL A 625 -8.02 19.67 14.02
N LYS A 626 -7.39 20.80 13.77
CA LYS A 626 -5.95 20.98 13.94
C LYS A 626 -5.71 22.17 14.87
N GLY A 627 -4.82 21.99 15.84
CA GLY A 627 -4.34 23.04 16.71
C GLY A 627 -2.82 23.07 16.75
N ARG A 628 -2.23 24.27 16.75
CA ARG A 628 -0.81 24.46 16.99
C ARG A 628 -0.61 25.64 17.94
N LEU A 629 0.15 25.37 19.01
CA LEU A 629 0.57 26.39 19.97
C LEU A 629 2.09 26.38 20.02
N GLY A 630 2.69 27.57 19.89
CA GLY A 630 4.12 27.77 19.98
C GLY A 630 4.45 28.90 20.94
N TRP A 631 5.51 28.76 21.70
CA TRP A 631 6.03 29.81 22.57
C TRP A 631 7.55 29.77 22.58
N LEU A 632 8.14 30.90 22.26
CA LEU A 632 9.58 31.11 22.13
C LEU A 632 10.04 32.09 23.21
N GLN A 633 10.99 31.67 24.02
CA GLN A 633 11.57 32.47 25.09
C GLN A 633 13.05 32.72 24.84
N GLN A 634 13.45 33.97 24.86
CA GLN A 634 14.88 34.35 24.88
C GLN A 634 15.46 34.06 26.27
N MET A 635 16.59 33.34 26.32
CA MET A 635 17.21 32.91 27.57
C MET A 635 18.50 33.68 27.90
N GLY A 636 19.01 34.48 26.99
CA GLY A 636 20.26 35.26 27.17
C GLY A 636 20.16 36.63 26.53
N SER A 637 21.29 37.25 26.29
CA SER A 637 21.39 38.60 25.67
C SER A 637 21.32 38.55 24.13
N SER A 638 21.46 37.34 23.53
CA SER A 638 21.43 37.20 22.06
C SER A 638 20.01 37.40 21.54
N PRO A 639 19.79 38.27 20.54
CA PRO A 639 18.47 38.49 19.96
C PRO A 639 17.96 37.21 19.31
N ILE A 640 16.64 37.04 19.29
CA ILE A 640 15.97 35.95 18.57
C ILE A 640 16.19 36.17 17.06
N PRO A 641 16.81 35.22 16.32
CA PRO A 641 16.95 35.36 14.87
C PRO A 641 15.58 35.49 14.18
N PRO A 642 15.44 36.31 13.14
CA PRO A 642 14.16 36.58 12.46
C PRO A 642 13.55 35.31 11.87
N GLU A 643 14.37 34.38 11.42
CA GLU A 643 13.94 33.11 10.84
C GLU A 643 13.34 32.14 11.88
N ASP A 644 13.64 32.36 13.16
CA ASP A 644 13.10 31.53 14.27
C ASP A 644 11.78 32.10 14.83
N ARG A 645 11.38 33.31 14.39
CA ARG A 645 10.14 33.95 14.82
C ARG A 645 8.92 33.36 14.16
N TYR A 646 7.82 33.25 14.89
CA TYR A 646 6.57 32.74 14.35
C TYR A 646 5.93 33.72 13.38
N ARG A 647 5.34 33.17 12.32
CA ARG A 647 4.55 33.92 11.32
C ARG A 647 3.44 33.00 10.82
N LEU A 648 2.23 33.55 10.63
CA LEU A 648 1.08 32.83 10.13
C LEU A 648 0.58 33.46 8.82
N GLY A 649 -0.31 32.79 8.14
CA GLY A 649 -0.89 33.13 6.84
C GLY A 649 -0.48 32.14 5.75
N GLY A 650 -1.32 32.02 4.73
CA GLY A 650 -1.15 31.08 3.64
C GLY A 650 -1.83 29.73 3.85
N LEU A 651 -1.72 28.89 2.85
CA LEU A 651 -2.49 27.65 2.67
C LEU A 651 -2.41 26.64 3.83
N ASN A 652 -1.28 26.58 4.52
CA ASN A 652 -1.05 25.61 5.62
C ASN A 652 -1.29 26.19 7.02
N SER A 653 -1.77 27.42 7.11
CA SER A 653 -1.93 28.19 8.32
C SER A 653 -3.34 28.82 8.38
N VAL A 654 -3.45 30.15 8.27
CA VAL A 654 -4.71 30.88 8.17
C VAL A 654 -4.92 31.26 6.70
N ARG A 655 -5.74 30.49 6.01
CA ARG A 655 -6.04 30.69 4.58
C ARG A 655 -6.78 32.01 4.33
N GLY A 656 -6.72 32.52 3.13
CA GLY A 656 -7.25 33.87 2.84
C GLY A 656 -6.29 35.00 3.19
N HIS A 657 -5.22 34.74 3.94
CA HIS A 657 -4.12 35.65 4.20
C HIS A 657 -2.92 35.32 3.33
N ASN A 658 -2.15 36.33 2.91
CA ASN A 658 -0.88 36.10 2.24
C ASN A 658 0.09 35.34 3.14
N TYR A 659 1.04 34.67 2.52
CA TYR A 659 2.07 33.93 3.25
C TYR A 659 2.84 34.86 4.18
N TYR A 660 2.90 34.52 5.46
CA TYR A 660 3.54 35.29 6.52
C TYR A 660 2.90 36.68 6.81
N ALA A 661 1.69 36.95 6.35
CA ALA A 661 1.03 38.23 6.56
C ALA A 661 0.64 38.49 8.02
N ILE A 662 0.41 37.45 8.81
CA ILE A 662 0.16 37.58 10.25
C ILE A 662 1.49 37.46 10.97
N ALA A 663 2.14 38.58 11.24
CA ALA A 663 3.51 38.67 11.73
C ALA A 663 3.70 39.69 12.89
N GLY A 664 2.71 39.82 13.75
CA GLY A 664 2.71 40.72 14.91
C GLY A 664 2.07 42.07 14.68
N PRO A 665 2.29 43.06 15.55
CA PRO A 665 1.61 44.37 15.46
C PRO A 665 2.01 45.18 14.22
N TYR A 666 3.25 44.99 13.73
CA TYR A 666 3.71 45.63 12.50
C TYR A 666 3.17 44.94 11.22
N GLY A 667 2.56 43.78 11.35
CA GLY A 667 2.08 42.98 10.21
C GLY A 667 3.21 42.22 9.50
N GLY A 668 2.86 41.47 8.49
CA GLY A 668 3.81 40.77 7.61
C GLY A 668 4.12 41.56 6.35
N THR A 669 4.72 40.90 5.36
CA THR A 669 5.08 41.49 4.06
C THR A 669 3.90 42.19 3.37
N GLU A 670 2.67 41.65 3.50
CA GLU A 670 1.45 42.25 2.94
C GLU A 670 1.17 43.66 3.53
N ARG A 671 1.30 43.79 4.84
CA ARG A 671 1.04 45.06 5.51
C ARG A 671 2.16 46.10 5.22
N ILE A 672 3.40 45.61 5.12
CA ILE A 672 4.55 46.46 4.74
C ILE A 672 4.41 46.92 3.30
N ILE A 673 4.07 46.05 2.37
CA ILE A 673 3.90 46.40 0.94
C ILE A 673 2.71 47.33 0.75
N ASN A 674 1.56 47.09 1.37
CA ASN A 674 0.38 47.95 1.26
C ASN A 674 0.60 49.31 1.91
N GLN A 675 1.39 49.41 2.96
CA GLN A 675 1.76 50.68 3.59
C GLN A 675 2.81 51.47 2.77
N GLN A 676 3.72 50.78 2.09
CA GLN A 676 4.70 51.42 1.20
C GLN A 676 4.07 51.87 -0.12
N LEU A 677 3.00 51.25 -0.58
CA LEU A 677 2.34 51.56 -1.86
C LEU A 677 1.30 52.67 -1.80
N THR A 678 0.92 53.17 -0.63
CA THR A 678 0.07 54.38 -0.56
C THR A 678 0.93 55.60 -0.85
N SER A 679 1.14 55.83 -2.13
CA SER A 679 1.62 57.14 -2.61
C SER A 679 0.52 58.18 -2.55
N TYR A 680 0.80 59.34 -2.02
CA TYR A 680 -0.07 60.52 -2.12
C TYR A 680 0.70 61.64 -2.82
N ILE A 681 -0.04 62.51 -3.51
CA ILE A 681 0.54 63.70 -4.10
C ILE A 681 0.48 64.78 -3.04
N ASP A 682 1.63 65.29 -2.66
CA ASP A 682 1.71 66.40 -1.70
C ASP A 682 1.26 67.75 -2.30
N GLU A 683 1.23 68.78 -1.47
CA GLU A 683 0.85 70.11 -1.84
C GLU A 683 1.71 70.74 -2.96
N PHE A 684 2.88 70.14 -3.24
CA PHE A 684 3.79 70.52 -4.30
C PHE A 684 3.71 69.65 -5.56
N GLY A 685 2.72 68.72 -5.65
CA GLY A 685 2.52 67.85 -6.78
C GLY A 685 3.52 66.71 -6.88
N LEU A 686 4.29 66.41 -5.83
CA LEU A 686 5.25 65.32 -5.74
C LEU A 686 4.62 64.08 -5.15
N THR A 687 4.85 62.92 -5.80
CA THR A 687 4.37 61.66 -5.31
C THR A 687 5.21 61.22 -4.10
N GLN A 688 4.61 61.26 -2.94
CA GLN A 688 5.22 60.79 -1.70
C GLN A 688 4.60 59.48 -1.26
N THR A 689 5.40 58.56 -0.74
CA THR A 689 4.94 57.30 -0.20
C THR A 689 4.65 57.47 1.29
N ARG A 690 3.38 57.28 1.67
CA ARG A 690 2.97 57.37 3.08
C ARG A 690 2.62 55.95 3.58
N LEU A 691 3.09 55.62 4.78
CA LEU A 691 2.56 54.49 5.52
C LEU A 691 1.07 54.76 5.82
N SER A 692 0.20 53.81 5.44
CA SER A 692 -1.27 54.00 5.51
C SER A 692 -1.81 53.99 6.93
N ASP A 693 -1.00 53.62 7.92
CA ASP A 693 -1.38 53.63 9.33
C ASP A 693 -0.81 54.89 10.02
N LYS A 694 -1.68 55.70 10.62
CA LYS A 694 -1.31 56.91 11.30
C LYS A 694 -0.21 56.70 12.35
N ARG A 695 -0.19 55.57 13.03
CA ARG A 695 0.76 55.26 14.10
C ARG A 695 2.14 54.92 13.57
N THR A 696 2.27 54.20 12.45
CA THR A 696 3.56 53.92 11.83
C THR A 696 4.13 55.10 11.08
N SER A 697 3.28 56.07 10.63
CA SER A 697 3.76 57.32 10.03
C SER A 697 4.32 58.33 11.04
N GLU A 698 4.07 58.09 12.33
CA GLU A 698 4.60 58.95 13.42
C GLU A 698 5.96 58.47 13.95
N LEU A 699 6.40 57.23 13.57
CA LEU A 699 7.65 56.67 14.00
C LEU A 699 8.82 57.25 13.20
N SER A 700 9.93 57.55 13.90
CA SER A 700 11.19 57.91 13.27
C SER A 700 11.81 56.75 12.52
N PHE A 701 12.73 56.99 11.59
CA PHE A 701 13.43 55.96 10.82
C PHE A 701 14.15 54.96 11.73
N ASP A 702 14.71 55.43 12.85
CA ASP A 702 15.40 54.60 13.84
C ASP A 702 14.44 53.71 14.65
N GLU A 703 13.20 54.16 14.86
CA GLU A 703 12.16 53.37 15.54
C GLU A 703 11.53 52.36 14.61
N LEU A 704 11.36 52.66 13.34
CA LEU A 704 10.96 51.72 12.32
C LEU A 704 11.95 50.55 12.16
N GLY A 705 13.25 50.88 12.24
CA GLY A 705 14.31 49.86 12.21
C GLY A 705 14.32 48.90 13.42
N LYS A 706 13.66 49.28 14.52
CA LYS A 706 13.51 48.41 15.71
C LYS A 706 12.31 47.46 15.62
N LEU A 707 11.38 47.71 14.73
CA LEU A 707 10.24 46.83 14.51
C LEU A 707 10.68 45.53 13.86
N LYS A 708 10.40 44.42 14.51
CA LYS A 708 10.79 43.10 14.05
C LYS A 708 9.58 42.35 13.46
N SER A 709 9.74 41.79 12.28
CA SER A 709 8.71 40.94 11.70
C SER A 709 8.70 39.56 12.35
N GLY A 710 7.51 39.08 12.74
CA GLY A 710 7.29 37.82 13.40
C GLY A 710 7.21 37.93 14.92
N GLY A 711 6.66 36.94 15.57
CA GLY A 711 6.36 36.90 16.99
C GLY A 711 7.09 35.83 17.78
N ILE A 712 6.93 35.90 19.08
CA ILE A 712 7.48 34.95 20.06
C ILE A 712 6.47 33.89 20.48
N SER A 713 5.18 34.06 20.16
CA SER A 713 4.20 33.00 20.35
C SER A 713 3.27 32.90 19.16
N GLU A 714 2.74 31.71 18.94
CA GLU A 714 1.74 31.45 17.91
C GLU A 714 0.58 30.64 18.47
N ARG A 715 -0.59 30.90 17.90
CA ARG A 715 -1.83 30.16 18.15
C ARG A 715 -2.51 29.97 16.82
N LEU A 716 -2.72 28.70 16.43
CA LEU A 716 -3.34 28.31 15.18
C LEU A 716 -4.38 27.25 15.46
N PHE A 717 -5.58 27.45 14.94
CA PHE A 717 -6.69 26.51 14.97
C PHE A 717 -7.32 26.42 13.59
N ASN A 718 -7.46 25.20 13.07
CA ASN A 718 -8.12 24.92 11.82
C ASN A 718 -9.22 23.89 12.05
N LEU A 719 -10.39 24.16 11.49
CA LEU A 719 -11.51 23.23 11.41
C LEU A 719 -11.77 22.96 9.95
N GLU A 720 -11.83 21.70 9.55
CA GLU A 720 -12.13 21.32 8.17
C GLU A 720 -13.20 20.25 8.11
N LEU A 721 -14.05 20.32 7.10
CA LEU A 721 -14.98 19.29 6.71
C LEU A 721 -14.65 18.88 5.27
N LEU A 722 -14.25 17.61 5.10
CA LEU A 722 -13.95 17.02 3.79
C LEU A 722 -15.12 16.13 3.39
N PHE A 723 -15.54 16.26 2.13
CA PHE A 723 -16.68 15.49 1.58
C PHE A 723 -16.40 15.11 0.12
N PRO A 724 -16.98 14.00 -0.38
CA PRO A 724 -16.81 13.59 -1.76
C PRO A 724 -17.58 14.55 -2.68
N LEU A 725 -16.96 14.93 -3.82
CA LEU A 725 -17.61 15.74 -4.85
C LEU A 725 -18.11 14.91 -6.02
N SER A 726 -17.57 13.70 -6.20
CA SER A 726 -18.01 12.74 -7.20
C SER A 726 -19.10 11.82 -6.65
N ARG A 727 -19.93 11.28 -7.52
CA ARG A 727 -20.90 10.23 -7.18
C ARG A 727 -20.22 8.96 -6.67
N ASP A 728 -19.02 8.68 -7.15
CA ASP A 728 -18.14 7.68 -6.55
C ASP A 728 -17.55 8.24 -5.25
N GLU A 729 -18.06 7.80 -4.11
CA GLU A 729 -17.60 8.21 -2.78
C GLU A 729 -16.11 7.91 -2.52
N ARG A 730 -15.52 7.00 -3.30
CA ARG A 730 -14.08 6.67 -3.27
C ARG A 730 -13.25 7.54 -4.20
N SER A 731 -13.89 8.47 -4.93
CA SER A 731 -13.22 9.32 -5.89
C SER A 731 -12.11 10.14 -5.21
N PHE A 732 -11.07 10.34 -5.98
CA PHE A 732 -9.93 11.17 -5.59
C PHE A 732 -10.24 12.68 -5.54
N ILE A 733 -11.52 13.07 -5.79
CA ILE A 733 -11.97 14.46 -5.79
C ILE A 733 -12.78 14.73 -4.53
N ARG A 734 -12.24 15.60 -3.66
CA ARG A 734 -12.89 15.97 -2.40
C ARG A 734 -13.13 17.47 -2.34
N GLY A 735 -14.32 17.86 -1.91
CA GLY A 735 -14.60 19.21 -1.45
C GLY A 735 -14.05 19.40 -0.04
N VAL A 736 -13.68 20.62 0.26
CA VAL A 736 -13.31 21.05 1.62
C VAL A 736 -14.02 22.34 1.95
N VAL A 737 -14.56 22.43 3.17
CA VAL A 737 -14.99 23.68 3.79
C VAL A 737 -14.16 23.85 5.04
N PHE A 738 -13.69 25.05 5.32
CA PHE A 738 -12.81 25.31 6.43
C PHE A 738 -13.13 26.60 7.19
N LEU A 739 -12.74 26.60 8.46
CA LEU A 739 -12.69 27.76 9.34
C LEU A 739 -11.31 27.78 9.98
N ASP A 740 -10.54 28.83 9.73
CA ASP A 740 -9.21 29.02 10.28
C ASP A 740 -9.21 30.19 11.26
N ALA A 741 -8.46 30.04 12.33
CA ALA A 741 -8.24 31.11 13.31
C ALA A 741 -6.80 31.04 13.79
N GLY A 742 -6.11 32.16 13.85
CA GLY A 742 -4.74 32.19 14.36
C GLY A 742 -4.21 33.60 14.58
N ASN A 743 -3.28 33.71 15.49
CA ASN A 743 -2.56 34.96 15.72
C ASN A 743 -1.16 34.67 16.29
N ILE A 744 -0.33 35.64 16.26
CA ILE A 744 0.99 35.64 16.89
C ILE A 744 1.09 36.84 17.85
N ASN A 745 1.84 36.66 18.95
CA ASN A 745 2.24 37.78 19.76
C ASN A 745 3.72 38.08 19.57
N ALA A 746 4.02 39.34 19.39
CA ALA A 746 5.39 39.86 19.35
C ALA A 746 5.91 40.12 20.79
N GLU A 747 7.12 40.64 20.90
CA GLU A 747 7.66 41.10 22.17
C GLU A 747 6.86 42.32 22.68
N PRO A 748 6.57 42.45 23.99
CA PRO A 748 5.82 43.56 24.57
C PRO A 748 6.31 44.96 24.19
N GLU A 749 7.60 45.07 24.00
CA GLU A 749 8.26 46.31 23.58
C GLU A 749 7.79 46.81 22.19
N GLN A 750 7.44 45.89 21.29
CA GLN A 750 6.96 46.24 19.95
C GLN A 750 5.55 46.83 20.01
N TYR A 751 4.68 46.33 20.88
CA TYR A 751 3.36 46.90 21.13
C TYR A 751 3.47 48.29 21.75
N ALA A 752 4.37 48.46 22.71
CA ALA A 752 4.61 49.73 23.37
C ALA A 752 5.08 50.82 22.37
N LEU A 753 6.00 50.46 21.44
CA LEU A 753 6.46 51.36 20.36
C LEU A 753 5.32 51.88 19.47
N LEU A 754 4.31 51.05 19.23
CA LEU A 754 3.15 51.41 18.42
C LEU A 754 1.99 51.98 19.23
N GLY A 755 2.11 52.05 20.57
CA GLY A 755 1.04 52.46 21.47
C GLY A 755 -0.15 51.49 21.42
N GLU A 756 0.07 50.23 21.12
CA GLU A 756 -0.91 49.13 21.10
C GLU A 756 -0.79 48.28 22.36
N THR A 757 -1.85 47.59 22.68
CA THR A 757 -1.86 46.57 23.73
C THR A 757 -1.60 45.19 23.14
N GLU A 758 -0.93 44.35 23.93
CA GLU A 758 -0.75 42.93 23.53
C GLU A 758 -2.12 42.27 23.33
N PRO A 759 -2.31 41.51 22.22
CA PRO A 759 -3.57 40.82 21.97
C PRO A 759 -3.84 39.73 23.02
N ASP A 760 -5.06 39.62 23.46
CA ASP A 760 -5.52 38.55 24.33
C ASP A 760 -5.40 37.17 23.69
N PHE A 761 -5.45 36.10 24.45
CA PHE A 761 -5.33 34.75 23.93
C PHE A 761 -6.35 34.43 22.83
N PHE A 762 -7.56 34.93 22.91
CA PHE A 762 -8.64 34.71 21.94
C PHE A 762 -8.78 35.78 20.86
N ASP A 763 -7.89 36.79 20.86
CA ASP A 763 -7.83 37.74 19.75
C ASP A 763 -7.13 37.11 18.56
N LEU A 764 -7.91 36.38 17.74
CA LEU A 764 -7.44 35.59 16.62
C LEU A 764 -7.91 36.20 15.31
N ARG A 765 -6.98 36.24 14.33
CA ARG A 765 -7.31 36.52 12.94
C ARG A 765 -8.05 35.33 12.37
N ARG A 766 -9.21 35.57 11.74
CA ARG A 766 -10.14 34.52 11.32
C ARG A 766 -10.39 34.59 9.83
N SER A 767 -10.53 33.40 9.25
CA SER A 767 -10.95 33.25 7.87
C SER A 767 -11.84 32.03 7.72
N ALA A 768 -12.69 32.07 6.70
CA ALA A 768 -13.52 30.93 6.31
C ALA A 768 -13.43 30.75 4.80
N GLY A 769 -13.64 29.54 4.34
CA GLY A 769 -13.56 29.29 2.91
C GLY A 769 -13.90 27.87 2.53
N GLY A 770 -13.66 27.59 1.26
CA GLY A 770 -13.86 26.27 0.70
C GLY A 770 -12.95 26.02 -0.49
N GLY A 771 -12.96 24.82 -0.97
CA GLY A 771 -12.10 24.45 -2.09
C GLY A 771 -12.29 23.03 -2.56
N VAL A 772 -11.42 22.64 -3.46
CA VAL A 772 -11.37 21.31 -4.03
C VAL A 772 -9.97 20.73 -3.88
N ARG A 773 -9.90 19.48 -3.46
CA ARG A 773 -8.66 18.69 -3.39
C ARG A 773 -8.75 17.51 -4.33
N LEU A 774 -7.77 17.44 -5.26
CA LEU A 774 -7.63 16.32 -6.19
C LEU A 774 -6.43 15.47 -5.74
N ILE A 775 -6.68 14.21 -5.47
CA ILE A 775 -5.63 13.26 -5.13
C ILE A 775 -5.15 12.63 -6.44
N THR A 776 -3.92 12.90 -6.83
CA THR A 776 -3.34 12.39 -8.07
C THR A 776 -2.09 11.56 -7.76
N PRO A 777 -1.62 10.72 -8.69
CA PRO A 777 -0.33 10.02 -8.52
C PRO A 777 0.88 10.96 -8.32
N LEU A 778 0.77 12.22 -8.76
CA LEU A 778 1.79 13.25 -8.60
C LEU A 778 1.70 14.00 -7.26
N GLY A 779 0.63 13.78 -6.49
CA GLY A 779 0.39 14.45 -5.22
C GLY A 779 -1.02 15.03 -5.11
N VAL A 780 -1.26 15.78 -4.04
CA VAL A 780 -2.55 16.43 -3.79
C VAL A 780 -2.53 17.82 -4.42
N LEU A 781 -3.42 18.02 -5.41
CA LEU A 781 -3.71 19.35 -5.96
C LEU A 781 -4.76 20.03 -5.06
N ARG A 782 -4.47 21.20 -4.57
CA ARG A 782 -5.36 21.99 -3.71
C ARG A 782 -5.72 23.30 -4.39
N PHE A 783 -7.03 23.55 -4.49
CA PHE A 783 -7.61 24.79 -4.98
C PHE A 783 -8.52 25.31 -3.88
N GLU A 784 -8.05 26.27 -3.10
CA GLU A 784 -8.76 26.73 -1.91
C GLU A 784 -8.94 28.25 -1.94
N TYR A 785 -10.14 28.70 -1.63
CA TYR A 785 -10.49 30.11 -1.57
C TYR A 785 -10.89 30.48 -0.16
N GLY A 786 -10.20 31.45 0.42
CA GLY A 786 -10.39 31.92 1.78
C GLY A 786 -10.81 33.39 1.83
N VAL A 787 -11.78 33.70 2.66
CA VAL A 787 -12.26 35.03 2.94
C VAL A 787 -11.91 35.41 4.37
N LYS A 788 -11.34 36.60 4.55
CA LYS A 788 -11.02 37.16 5.87
C LYS A 788 -12.31 37.64 6.57
N LEU A 789 -12.56 37.14 7.78
CA LEU A 789 -13.72 37.52 8.57
C LEU A 789 -13.48 38.80 9.41
N ASP A 790 -12.22 39.20 9.52
CA ASP A 790 -11.75 40.37 10.30
C ASP A 790 -10.72 41.19 9.50
N GLN A 791 -11.08 41.50 8.26
CA GLN A 791 -10.24 42.29 7.35
C GLN A 791 -9.75 43.59 8.00
N ARG A 792 -8.43 43.82 7.94
CA ARG A 792 -7.85 45.07 8.36
C ARG A 792 -7.72 46.04 7.17
N ARG A 793 -7.61 47.35 7.48
CA ARG A 793 -7.44 48.36 6.46
C ARG A 793 -6.18 48.16 5.64
N GLY A 794 -6.32 48.13 4.31
CA GLY A 794 -5.21 47.85 3.39
C GLY A 794 -4.97 46.39 3.05
N GLU A 795 -5.70 45.43 3.66
CA GLU A 795 -5.65 44.03 3.29
C GLU A 795 -6.66 43.70 2.19
N SER A 796 -6.33 42.74 1.30
CA SER A 796 -7.30 42.11 0.42
C SER A 796 -8.38 41.40 1.25
N PRO A 797 -9.66 41.40 0.83
CA PRO A 797 -10.74 40.75 1.55
C PRO A 797 -10.61 39.21 1.53
N ASP A 798 -9.98 38.70 0.52
CA ASP A 798 -9.97 37.29 0.18
C ASP A 798 -8.66 36.90 -0.51
N ARG A 799 -8.50 35.59 -0.70
CA ARG A 799 -7.39 35.05 -1.46
C ARG A 799 -7.75 33.69 -2.02
N PHE A 800 -7.32 33.41 -3.23
CA PHE A 800 -7.29 32.11 -3.84
C PHE A 800 -5.88 31.54 -3.73
N ASP A 801 -5.77 30.35 -3.14
CA ASP A 801 -4.52 29.62 -2.99
C ASP A 801 -4.54 28.37 -3.85
N PHE A 802 -3.46 28.15 -4.58
CA PHE A 802 -3.22 26.93 -5.36
C PHE A 802 -1.92 26.30 -4.92
N SER A 803 -1.95 24.98 -4.75
CA SER A 803 -0.71 24.24 -4.55
C SER A 803 -0.79 22.84 -5.13
N ILE A 804 0.35 22.35 -5.58
CA ILE A 804 0.61 20.96 -5.89
C ILE A 804 1.62 20.52 -4.83
N SER A 805 1.20 19.65 -3.91
CA SER A 805 2.10 19.10 -2.91
C SER A 805 2.31 17.62 -3.19
N GLY A 806 3.56 17.17 -3.21
CA GLY A 806 3.85 15.75 -3.26
C GLY A 806 3.16 15.00 -2.12
N LEU A 807 2.86 13.73 -2.32
CA LEU A 807 2.20 12.86 -1.33
C LEU A 807 3.04 12.62 -0.05
N PHE A 808 4.21 13.26 0.08
CA PHE A 808 5.17 12.96 1.15
C PHE A 808 5.75 14.19 1.82
#